data_cb21fe17b63803cbdf60db8c43f28f78
#
_entry.id   cb21fe17b63803cbdf60db8c43f28f78
#
_cell.length_a   1.000
_cell.length_b   1.000
_cell.length_c   1.000
_cell.angle_alpha   90.00
_cell.angle_beta   90.00
_cell.angle_gamma   90.00
#
_symmetry.space_group_name_H-M   'P 1'
#
loop_
_entity.id
_entity.type
_entity.pdbx_description
1 polymer ?
#
loop_
_entity_poly.entity_id
_entity_poly.type
_entity_poly.pdbx_seq_one_letter_code
_entity_poly.pdbx_strand_id
1 'polypeptide(L)'
;MREEWTNFAGGKWESDIDVRDFIQRNYTPYDGDQSFLEGPTEATDKLWGELKELQKEERAKGGVLDMETEVVSGITAYGAAYLDKDLEKVVGLQTDKPLKRAFMPYGGIKMAEQSCQMYGYTPSPKLHEIFTKYHKTHNQGVFDIYTPEMKLARHNKILTGLPDTYGRGRIVGDYRRVALYGIDRLIEGKKEDFAETNRQGMRRGDFQLREEIADQIRALNDMKEMALSYGFDISQPAKNAAEAVQWLYFGYLAAIKTQNGAAMSVGRVSTFLDIYIERDLENGTLTESQAQELVDHFVMKCRMVKFARIESYNQLFSGDPVWATLEVAGLGIDGRSMVTKNDYRFLHTLENMGPSPEPNLTVLYSSRLPENFKKYAAHISVTTSSIQYENDDVMRPVWGDDYSICCCVSATQTGKEIQFFGARANLAKCLLYAINGGVDEKTKMQVGPEYTPITSEYLDYDEVIKKYDTMMDWLAHLYVGTLNMIHYMHDKYYYEAAEMALIDTDVRRTFATGIAGFSHVVDSLSAIKYAKVKVIRDEDGIAVDFETEGDFPRYGNNDERADKIAVDLLKTFMAKLKYCHTYRDSEPTTSILTITSNVVYGKATGSLPDGRKAGEPLSPGANPCYGAEKNGLLASLNSVAKLPYEYALDGISNTQTINPGALGHNDDERVDNLVNVMDGYFDQGAHHLNVNVFGTEKLIDAMEHPEKEEYANFTIRVSGYAVKFIDLTREQQLDVIARTCHERM
;
A
#
# COMPACT_ATOMS: atom_id res chain seq x y z
N MET A 1 10.79 -10.78 36.25
CA MET A 1 10.36 -9.48 35.72
C MET A 1 11.52 -8.50 35.87
N ARG A 2 11.90 -7.79 34.85
CA ARG A 2 12.90 -6.73 34.94
C ARG A 2 12.33 -5.57 35.75
N GLU A 3 13.15 -4.82 36.45
CA GLU A 3 12.69 -3.75 37.32
C GLU A 3 11.89 -2.68 36.52
N GLU A 4 12.24 -2.46 35.26
CA GLU A 4 11.57 -1.54 34.33
C GLU A 4 10.12 -1.95 33.98
N TRP A 5 9.78 -3.23 34.19
CA TRP A 5 8.46 -3.77 33.85
C TRP A 5 7.50 -3.91 35.02
N THR A 6 7.86 -3.41 36.21
CA THR A 6 7.04 -3.59 37.42
C THR A 6 5.62 -3.04 37.33
N ASN A 7 5.37 -2.09 36.42
CA ASN A 7 4.07 -1.47 36.23
C ASN A 7 3.23 -2.11 35.12
N PHE A 8 3.75 -3.12 34.43
CA PHE A 8 3.01 -3.82 33.39
C PHE A 8 2.58 -5.21 33.88
N ALA A 9 1.39 -5.65 33.40
CA ALA A 9 0.94 -7.01 33.64
C ALA A 9 1.84 -8.01 32.93
N GLY A 10 2.37 -8.98 33.66
CA GLY A 10 3.25 -10.04 33.17
C GLY A 10 2.52 -11.07 32.32
N GLY A 11 3.27 -11.83 31.55
CA GLY A 11 2.73 -12.85 30.69
C GLY A 11 3.78 -13.56 29.86
N LYS A 12 3.35 -14.17 28.77
CA LYS A 12 4.19 -14.89 27.84
C LYS A 12 5.25 -13.97 27.21
N TRP A 13 4.91 -12.70 26.99
CA TRP A 13 5.80 -11.69 26.44
C TRP A 13 7.10 -11.46 27.26
N GLU A 14 7.10 -11.84 28.54
CA GLU A 14 8.30 -11.70 29.39
C GLU A 14 9.37 -12.75 29.09
N SER A 15 8.97 -13.94 28.63
CA SER A 15 9.88 -15.04 28.26
C SER A 15 10.12 -15.12 26.76
N ASP A 16 9.08 -14.94 25.98
CA ASP A 16 9.08 -15.07 24.53
C ASP A 16 8.94 -13.69 23.86
N ILE A 17 9.32 -13.60 22.59
CA ILE A 17 9.05 -12.38 21.78
C ILE A 17 7.59 -12.43 21.32
N ASP A 18 6.69 -11.86 22.11
CA ASP A 18 5.24 -11.86 21.86
C ASP A 18 4.61 -10.49 22.17
N VAL A 19 4.72 -9.57 21.23
CA VAL A 19 4.15 -8.21 21.36
C VAL A 19 2.63 -8.25 21.50
N ARG A 20 1.95 -9.19 20.82
CA ARG A 20 0.51 -9.36 20.95
C ARG A 20 0.08 -9.69 22.38
N ASP A 21 0.78 -10.62 23.07
CA ASP A 21 0.47 -10.94 24.46
C ASP A 21 0.66 -9.72 25.39
N PHE A 22 1.72 -8.93 25.15
CA PHE A 22 1.93 -7.67 25.88
C PHE A 22 0.74 -6.69 25.67
N ILE A 23 0.31 -6.49 24.45
CA ILE A 23 -0.81 -5.58 24.15
C ILE A 23 -2.09 -6.06 24.82
N GLN A 24 -2.46 -7.33 24.63
CA GLN A 24 -3.71 -7.88 25.17
C GLN A 24 -3.80 -7.83 26.70
N ARG A 25 -2.66 -7.79 27.39
CA ARG A 25 -2.60 -7.74 28.85
C ARG A 25 -2.56 -6.34 29.44
N ASN A 26 -2.13 -5.34 28.64
CA ASN A 26 -1.77 -4.04 29.18
C ASN A 26 -2.54 -2.86 28.55
N TYR A 27 -3.20 -3.01 27.41
CA TYR A 27 -3.94 -1.92 26.80
C TYR A 27 -5.25 -1.64 27.55
N THR A 28 -5.70 -0.39 27.51
CA THR A 28 -6.96 0.04 28.09
C THR A 28 -7.89 0.53 26.97
N PRO A 29 -9.02 -0.18 26.71
CA PRO A 29 -10.00 0.29 25.73
C PRO A 29 -10.56 1.66 26.14
N TYR A 30 -10.80 2.51 25.14
CA TYR A 30 -11.38 3.83 25.34
C TYR A 30 -12.69 3.98 24.55
N ASP A 31 -13.77 4.34 25.23
CA ASP A 31 -15.11 4.56 24.67
C ASP A 31 -15.60 6.01 24.82
N GLY A 32 -14.75 6.89 25.39
CA GLY A 32 -15.00 8.33 25.48
C GLY A 32 -14.92 9.05 24.14
N ASP A 33 -14.96 10.36 24.19
CA ASP A 33 -14.89 11.24 23.02
C ASP A 33 -13.50 11.91 22.87
N GLN A 34 -13.38 12.78 21.87
CA GLN A 34 -12.17 13.53 21.55
C GLN A 34 -11.85 14.71 22.48
N SER A 35 -12.60 14.94 23.56
CA SER A 35 -12.48 16.15 24.40
C SER A 35 -11.14 16.28 25.14
N PHE A 36 -10.36 15.20 25.25
CA PHE A 36 -9.03 15.21 25.88
C PHE A 36 -7.93 15.68 24.92
N LEU A 37 -8.20 15.73 23.62
CA LEU A 37 -7.19 16.08 22.61
C LEU A 37 -6.71 17.52 22.78
N GLU A 38 -5.42 17.70 22.60
CA GLU A 38 -4.75 18.99 22.69
C GLU A 38 -4.32 19.48 21.30
N GLY A 39 -4.29 20.78 21.12
CA GLY A 39 -3.75 21.40 19.91
C GLY A 39 -2.23 21.17 19.75
N PRO A 40 -1.65 21.59 18.62
CA PRO A 40 -0.21 21.46 18.40
C PRO A 40 0.57 22.31 19.42
N THR A 41 1.72 21.79 19.84
CA THR A 41 2.66 22.59 20.65
C THR A 41 3.38 23.62 19.79
N GLU A 42 4.01 24.62 20.41
CA GLU A 42 4.84 25.60 19.72
C GLU A 42 5.98 24.91 18.92
N ALA A 43 6.54 23.82 19.44
CA ALA A 43 7.57 23.04 18.74
C ALA A 43 6.99 22.35 17.51
N THR A 44 5.81 21.72 17.62
CA THR A 44 5.09 21.13 16.49
C THR A 44 4.81 22.16 15.40
N ASP A 45 4.28 23.33 15.76
CA ASP A 45 3.98 24.39 14.80
C ASP A 45 5.23 24.89 14.06
N LYS A 46 6.34 25.11 14.78
CA LYS A 46 7.61 25.54 14.19
C LYS A 46 8.19 24.51 13.22
N LEU A 47 8.31 23.25 13.66
CA LEU A 47 8.82 22.15 12.83
C LEU A 47 7.95 21.91 11.60
N TRP A 48 6.63 21.92 11.78
CA TRP A 48 5.71 21.77 10.66
C TRP A 48 5.78 22.95 9.68
N GLY A 49 5.93 24.17 10.20
CA GLY A 49 6.18 25.38 9.41
C GLY A 49 7.43 25.25 8.54
N GLU A 50 8.55 24.83 9.13
CA GLU A 50 9.80 24.59 8.42
C GLU A 50 9.67 23.50 7.34
N LEU A 51 9.04 22.38 7.68
CA LEU A 51 8.82 21.28 6.73
C LEU A 51 7.93 21.72 5.55
N LYS A 52 6.88 22.53 5.79
CA LYS A 52 6.05 23.09 4.71
C LYS A 52 6.85 23.96 3.74
N GLU A 53 7.76 24.79 4.25
CA GLU A 53 8.61 25.61 3.38
C GLU A 53 9.57 24.75 2.54
N LEU A 54 10.17 23.70 3.13
CA LEU A 54 10.98 22.74 2.37
C LEU A 54 10.18 21.99 1.29
N GLN A 55 8.93 21.59 1.58
CA GLN A 55 8.03 20.96 0.59
C GLN A 55 7.65 21.94 -0.53
N LYS A 56 7.47 23.21 -0.21
CA LYS A 56 7.21 24.27 -1.20
C LYS A 56 8.41 24.47 -2.12
N GLU A 57 9.63 24.49 -1.54
CA GLU A 57 10.87 24.54 -2.31
C GLU A 57 11.06 23.30 -3.19
N GLU A 58 10.78 22.09 -2.65
CA GLU A 58 10.81 20.83 -3.39
C GLU A 58 9.91 20.92 -4.64
N ARG A 59 8.68 21.42 -4.48
CA ARG A 59 7.74 21.62 -5.59
C ARG A 59 8.25 22.64 -6.61
N ALA A 60 8.79 23.76 -6.16
CA ALA A 60 9.37 24.78 -7.05
C ALA A 60 10.56 24.24 -7.85
N LYS A 61 11.28 23.25 -7.37
CA LYS A 61 12.36 22.52 -8.05
C LYS A 61 11.91 21.36 -8.93
N GLY A 62 10.61 21.20 -9.14
CA GLY A 62 10.06 20.12 -9.99
C GLY A 62 9.83 18.80 -9.28
N GLY A 63 9.73 18.80 -7.93
CA GLY A 63 9.35 17.64 -7.11
C GLY A 63 10.52 16.91 -6.42
N VAL A 64 11.75 17.43 -6.53
CA VAL A 64 12.91 16.92 -5.79
C VAL A 64 13.71 18.08 -5.19
N LEU A 65 13.80 18.12 -3.86
CA LEU A 65 14.54 19.16 -3.15
C LEU A 65 16.04 18.95 -3.24
N ASP A 66 16.50 17.74 -2.97
CA ASP A 66 17.91 17.33 -3.01
C ASP A 66 18.01 15.80 -3.26
N MET A 67 19.15 15.37 -3.79
CA MET A 67 19.38 13.97 -4.12
C MET A 67 20.81 13.54 -3.79
N GLU A 68 20.96 12.37 -3.19
CA GLU A 68 22.27 11.78 -2.90
C GLU A 68 22.99 11.40 -4.21
N THR A 69 24.27 11.71 -4.29
CA THR A 69 25.12 11.41 -5.47
C THR A 69 26.46 10.75 -5.12
N GLU A 70 26.79 10.65 -3.84
CA GLU A 70 28.11 10.20 -3.37
C GLU A 70 28.07 8.91 -2.56
N VAL A 71 26.96 8.66 -1.85
CA VAL A 71 26.84 7.59 -0.85
C VAL A 71 25.71 6.63 -1.21
N VAL A 72 26.01 5.33 -1.17
CA VAL A 72 24.96 4.30 -1.19
C VAL A 72 24.32 4.23 0.19
N SER A 73 22.99 4.30 0.24
CA SER A 73 22.24 4.27 1.47
C SER A 73 22.40 2.95 2.23
N GLY A 74 22.34 3.03 3.54
CA GLY A 74 22.43 1.91 4.48
C GLY A 74 22.15 2.42 5.88
N ILE A 75 21.95 1.52 6.84
CA ILE A 75 21.55 1.86 8.21
C ILE A 75 22.54 2.87 8.82
N THR A 76 23.83 2.64 8.65
CA THR A 76 24.93 3.47 9.21
C THR A 76 25.60 4.37 8.16
N ALA A 77 25.02 4.50 6.95
CA ALA A 77 25.63 5.25 5.86
C ALA A 77 25.78 6.77 6.13
N TYR A 78 24.94 7.31 7.00
CA TYR A 78 24.89 8.73 7.34
C TYR A 78 25.08 8.91 8.84
N GLY A 79 25.72 9.99 9.23
CA GLY A 79 25.75 10.43 10.63
C GLY A 79 24.38 10.95 11.09
N ALA A 80 24.31 11.33 12.38
CA ALA A 80 23.08 11.90 12.95
C ALA A 80 22.71 13.21 12.25
N ALA A 81 21.45 13.30 11.82
CA ALA A 81 20.89 14.45 11.12
C ALA A 81 19.48 14.77 11.62
N TYR A 82 19.08 16.02 11.54
CA TYR A 82 17.90 16.59 12.16
C TYR A 82 17.20 17.55 11.20
N LEU A 83 15.90 17.75 11.38
CA LEU A 83 15.20 18.93 10.87
C LEU A 83 15.59 20.14 11.73
N ASP A 84 15.28 20.08 13.03
CA ASP A 84 15.77 21.01 14.05
C ASP A 84 16.08 20.22 15.34
N LYS A 85 17.36 20.14 15.68
CA LYS A 85 17.85 19.33 16.80
C LYS A 85 17.27 19.74 18.16
N ASP A 86 16.98 21.01 18.35
CA ASP A 86 16.55 21.55 19.65
C ASP A 86 15.04 21.40 19.86
N LEU A 87 14.27 21.27 18.79
CA LEU A 87 12.81 21.17 18.83
C LEU A 87 12.29 19.73 18.72
N GLU A 88 12.96 18.87 17.96
CA GLU A 88 12.50 17.51 17.71
C GLU A 88 12.42 16.65 18.96
N LYS A 89 11.26 15.99 19.19
CA LYS A 89 11.07 14.96 20.23
C LYS A 89 11.29 13.54 19.69
N VAL A 90 11.14 13.37 18.38
CA VAL A 90 11.49 12.13 17.65
C VAL A 90 12.57 12.52 16.65
N VAL A 91 13.77 11.95 16.80
CA VAL A 91 14.94 12.32 15.99
C VAL A 91 15.30 11.24 14.97
N GLY A 92 15.95 11.65 13.91
CA GLY A 92 16.47 10.77 12.87
C GLY A 92 15.95 11.14 11.48
N LEU A 93 16.88 11.22 10.52
CA LEU A 93 16.58 11.44 9.11
C LEU A 93 17.03 10.25 8.26
N GLN A 94 16.37 10.06 7.15
CA GLN A 94 16.69 9.00 6.18
C GLN A 94 18.08 9.21 5.56
N THR A 95 18.49 10.46 5.37
CA THR A 95 19.81 10.89 4.89
C THR A 95 20.42 11.92 5.82
N ASP A 96 21.43 12.64 5.36
CA ASP A 96 22.10 13.73 6.08
C ASP A 96 21.31 15.05 6.08
N LYS A 97 20.22 15.15 5.29
CA LYS A 97 19.38 16.36 5.17
C LYS A 97 17.90 16.02 5.05
N PRO A 98 17.00 16.92 5.50
CA PRO A 98 15.56 16.76 5.29
C PRO A 98 15.22 16.67 3.80
N LEU A 99 14.28 15.78 3.45
CA LEU A 99 13.75 15.56 2.09
C LEU A 99 14.81 15.25 1.01
N LYS A 100 16.08 15.04 1.38
CA LYS A 100 17.10 14.57 0.44
C LYS A 100 16.87 13.09 0.14
N ARG A 101 16.77 12.75 -1.15
CA ARG A 101 16.46 11.39 -1.60
C ARG A 101 17.70 10.51 -1.54
N ALA A 102 17.54 9.35 -0.93
CA ALA A 102 18.60 8.37 -0.76
C ALA A 102 18.93 7.66 -2.08
N PHE A 103 20.19 7.28 -2.26
CA PHE A 103 20.67 6.46 -3.35
C PHE A 103 20.72 4.99 -2.90
N MET A 104 19.71 4.21 -3.28
CA MET A 104 19.53 2.84 -2.80
C MET A 104 20.28 1.80 -3.63
N PRO A 105 20.76 0.68 -3.05
CA PRO A 105 21.59 -0.31 -3.75
C PRO A 105 20.83 -1.29 -4.65
N TYR A 106 19.53 -1.10 -4.88
CA TYR A 106 18.74 -1.95 -5.79
C TYR A 106 18.27 -1.15 -7.01
N GLY A 107 17.67 -1.83 -7.99
CA GLY A 107 17.27 -1.24 -9.26
C GLY A 107 18.41 -1.03 -10.24
N GLY A 108 19.64 -1.02 -9.77
CA GLY A 108 20.86 -0.90 -10.58
C GLY A 108 21.25 0.51 -10.96
N ILE A 109 22.45 0.65 -11.51
CA ILE A 109 23.03 1.96 -11.86
C ILE A 109 22.22 2.70 -12.93
N LYS A 110 21.64 1.96 -13.90
CA LYS A 110 20.83 2.58 -14.96
C LYS A 110 19.62 3.33 -14.38
N MET A 111 18.93 2.74 -13.42
CA MET A 111 17.81 3.39 -12.75
C MET A 111 18.26 4.62 -11.97
N ALA A 112 19.37 4.50 -11.26
CA ALA A 112 19.93 5.58 -10.46
C ALA A 112 20.42 6.75 -11.35
N GLU A 113 21.10 6.47 -12.45
CA GLU A 113 21.51 7.49 -13.43
C GLU A 113 20.32 8.17 -14.07
N GLN A 114 19.28 7.43 -14.47
CA GLN A 114 18.05 8.02 -15.01
C GLN A 114 17.34 8.92 -13.98
N SER A 115 17.26 8.47 -12.73
CA SER A 115 16.69 9.28 -11.65
C SER A 115 17.48 10.58 -11.45
N CYS A 116 18.80 10.51 -11.37
CA CYS A 116 19.67 11.69 -11.27
C CYS A 116 19.50 12.61 -12.47
N GLN A 117 19.56 12.08 -13.69
CA GLN A 117 19.42 12.87 -14.93
C GLN A 117 18.07 13.60 -14.99
N MET A 118 16.99 12.95 -14.58
CA MET A 118 15.64 13.51 -14.58
C MET A 118 15.55 14.80 -13.74
N TYR A 119 16.32 14.87 -12.66
CA TYR A 119 16.28 15.98 -11.71
C TYR A 119 17.56 16.87 -11.74
N GLY A 120 18.41 16.71 -12.75
CA GLY A 120 19.59 17.57 -12.94
C GLY A 120 20.79 17.25 -12.05
N TYR A 121 20.85 16.03 -11.48
CA TYR A 121 21.97 15.55 -10.68
C TYR A 121 22.85 14.60 -11.48
N THR A 122 24.09 14.42 -11.05
CA THR A 122 25.04 13.47 -11.64
C THR A 122 25.66 12.60 -10.55
N PRO A 123 25.47 11.27 -10.58
CA PRO A 123 26.14 10.38 -9.65
C PRO A 123 27.65 10.45 -9.77
N SER A 124 28.35 10.31 -8.66
CA SER A 124 29.82 10.30 -8.66
C SER A 124 30.38 9.08 -9.43
N PRO A 125 31.57 9.17 -10.01
CA PRO A 125 32.24 8.03 -10.64
C PRO A 125 32.41 6.84 -9.69
N LYS A 126 32.54 7.09 -8.38
CA LYS A 126 32.63 6.05 -7.34
C LYS A 126 31.33 5.23 -7.26
N LEU A 127 30.16 5.89 -7.28
CA LEU A 127 28.87 5.20 -7.30
C LEU A 127 28.73 4.33 -8.55
N HIS A 128 29.08 4.87 -9.74
CA HIS A 128 29.07 4.12 -10.98
C HIS A 128 29.97 2.86 -10.90
N GLU A 129 31.17 3.01 -10.34
CA GLU A 129 32.09 1.87 -10.16
C GLU A 129 31.53 0.80 -9.22
N ILE A 130 30.91 1.19 -8.09
CA ILE A 130 30.29 0.27 -7.13
C ILE A 130 29.25 -0.61 -7.85
N PHE A 131 28.34 -0.02 -8.59
CA PHE A 131 27.23 -0.72 -9.23
C PHE A 131 27.60 -1.47 -10.51
N THR A 132 28.69 -1.11 -11.17
CA THR A 132 29.10 -1.79 -12.43
C THR A 132 30.21 -2.81 -12.21
N LYS A 133 31.00 -2.69 -11.14
CA LYS A 133 32.20 -3.51 -10.94
C LYS A 133 32.12 -4.41 -9.68
N TYR A 134 31.48 -3.93 -8.61
CA TYR A 134 31.53 -4.61 -7.30
C TYR A 134 30.18 -5.13 -6.83
N HIS A 135 29.07 -4.69 -7.41
CA HIS A 135 27.73 -5.04 -6.95
C HIS A 135 26.83 -5.45 -8.13
N LYS A 136 26.19 -6.63 -8.01
CA LYS A 136 25.12 -7.04 -8.90
C LYS A 136 23.76 -6.77 -8.23
N THR A 137 22.88 -6.04 -8.91
CA THR A 137 21.55 -5.74 -8.41
C THR A 137 20.54 -6.83 -8.79
N HIS A 138 19.42 -6.91 -8.06
CA HIS A 138 18.32 -7.80 -8.43
C HIS A 138 17.78 -7.48 -9.82
N ASN A 139 17.73 -6.20 -10.20
CA ASN A 139 17.31 -5.76 -11.53
C ASN A 139 18.16 -6.39 -12.64
N GLN A 140 19.50 -6.33 -12.52
CA GLN A 140 20.37 -7.03 -13.46
C GLN A 140 20.07 -8.53 -13.50
N GLY A 141 19.93 -9.16 -12.31
CA GLY A 141 19.62 -10.57 -12.19
C GLY A 141 18.33 -10.96 -12.91
N VAL A 142 17.26 -10.20 -12.71
CA VAL A 142 15.96 -10.44 -13.34
C VAL A 142 16.05 -10.32 -14.87
N PHE A 143 16.65 -9.23 -15.40
CA PHE A 143 16.73 -9.01 -16.84
C PHE A 143 17.69 -9.98 -17.55
N ASP A 144 18.66 -10.55 -16.84
CA ASP A 144 19.52 -11.61 -17.36
C ASP A 144 18.74 -12.90 -17.68
N ILE A 145 17.70 -13.21 -16.89
CA ILE A 145 17.00 -14.50 -16.97
C ILE A 145 15.56 -14.43 -17.47
N TYR A 146 14.99 -13.25 -17.68
CA TYR A 146 13.67 -13.11 -18.29
C TYR A 146 13.61 -13.82 -19.65
N THR A 147 12.59 -14.67 -19.81
CA THR A 147 12.32 -15.30 -21.11
C THR A 147 11.88 -14.24 -22.14
N PRO A 148 11.98 -14.55 -23.44
CA PRO A 148 11.44 -13.67 -24.48
C PRO A 148 9.94 -13.35 -24.27
N GLU A 149 9.17 -14.33 -23.86
CA GLU A 149 7.74 -14.21 -23.57
C GLU A 149 7.46 -13.23 -22.39
N MET A 150 8.22 -13.34 -21.31
CA MET A 150 8.10 -12.41 -20.16
C MET A 150 8.46 -10.98 -20.55
N LYS A 151 9.52 -10.80 -21.37
CA LYS A 151 9.90 -9.48 -21.90
C LYS A 151 8.80 -8.89 -22.78
N LEU A 152 8.18 -9.73 -23.60
CA LEU A 152 7.10 -9.34 -24.49
C LEU A 152 5.84 -8.96 -23.73
N ALA A 153 5.45 -9.75 -22.72
CA ALA A 153 4.31 -9.47 -21.84
C ALA A 153 4.49 -8.15 -21.07
N ARG A 154 5.70 -7.90 -20.54
CA ARG A 154 6.07 -6.64 -19.87
C ARG A 154 6.00 -5.44 -20.83
N HIS A 155 6.56 -5.60 -22.05
CA HIS A 155 6.55 -4.54 -23.08
C HIS A 155 5.13 -4.14 -23.46
N ASN A 156 4.26 -5.11 -23.70
CA ASN A 156 2.86 -4.90 -24.11
C ASN A 156 1.91 -4.61 -22.93
N LYS A 157 2.44 -4.48 -21.70
CA LYS A 157 1.66 -4.10 -20.51
C LYS A 157 0.52 -5.04 -20.13
N ILE A 158 0.59 -6.31 -20.52
CA ILE A 158 -0.30 -7.33 -19.94
C ILE A 158 0.14 -7.69 -18.51
N LEU A 159 1.45 -7.62 -18.23
CA LEU A 159 2.01 -7.59 -16.89
C LEU A 159 2.64 -6.21 -16.65
N THR A 160 2.27 -5.52 -15.56
CA THR A 160 2.70 -4.15 -15.31
C THR A 160 2.96 -3.88 -13.83
N GLY A 161 3.92 -2.98 -13.53
CA GLY A 161 4.27 -2.60 -12.17
C GLY A 161 5.10 -3.65 -11.44
N LEU A 162 5.75 -4.54 -12.17
CA LEU A 162 6.59 -5.60 -11.61
C LEU A 162 7.74 -5.01 -10.76
N PRO A 163 8.03 -5.57 -9.56
CA PRO A 163 9.13 -5.09 -8.70
C PRO A 163 10.50 -5.58 -9.22
N ASP A 164 10.75 -5.39 -10.51
CA ASP A 164 11.98 -5.75 -11.20
C ASP A 164 13.00 -4.61 -11.29
N THR A 165 12.60 -3.38 -10.93
CA THR A 165 13.47 -2.18 -10.94
C THR A 165 13.50 -1.44 -9.61
N TYR A 166 12.68 -1.81 -8.64
CA TYR A 166 12.61 -1.21 -7.30
C TYR A 166 12.51 -2.30 -6.23
N GLY A 167 12.56 -1.93 -4.96
CA GLY A 167 12.51 -2.86 -3.84
C GLY A 167 11.21 -3.67 -3.80
N ARG A 168 11.26 -4.88 -3.28
CA ARG A 168 10.12 -5.82 -3.23
C ARG A 168 8.90 -5.24 -2.53
N GLY A 169 9.12 -4.51 -1.41
CA GLY A 169 8.04 -3.98 -0.57
C GLY A 169 7.21 -5.06 0.13
N ARG A 170 6.18 -4.62 0.84
CA ARG A 170 5.21 -5.47 1.52
C ARG A 170 5.80 -6.42 2.57
N ILE A 171 6.85 -5.95 3.21
CA ILE A 171 7.39 -6.49 4.45
C ILE A 171 7.15 -5.41 5.51
N VAL A 172 6.46 -5.77 6.58
CA VAL A 172 6.23 -4.89 7.73
C VAL A 172 7.01 -5.44 8.90
N GLY A 173 8.13 -4.82 9.23
CA GLY A 173 8.88 -5.17 10.44
C GLY A 173 8.03 -4.89 11.68
N ASP A 174 8.05 -5.77 12.67
CA ASP A 174 7.44 -5.46 13.96
C ASP A 174 8.34 -4.50 14.75
N TYR A 175 8.27 -3.23 14.39
CA TYR A 175 9.08 -2.15 14.99
C TYR A 175 8.83 -1.98 16.49
N ARG A 176 7.69 -2.46 17.02
CA ARG A 176 7.33 -2.47 18.43
C ARG A 176 8.29 -3.34 19.25
N ARG A 177 8.89 -4.38 18.62
CA ARG A 177 9.88 -5.25 19.26
C ARG A 177 11.11 -4.48 19.76
N VAL A 178 11.53 -3.46 19.03
CA VAL A 178 12.67 -2.61 19.43
C VAL A 178 12.38 -1.90 20.74
N ALA A 179 11.17 -1.34 20.89
CA ALA A 179 10.76 -0.66 22.12
C ALA A 179 10.54 -1.65 23.28
N LEU A 180 9.87 -2.77 23.02
CA LEU A 180 9.49 -3.71 24.08
C LEU A 180 10.67 -4.53 24.62
N TYR A 181 11.59 -4.94 23.74
CA TYR A 181 12.64 -5.88 24.12
C TYR A 181 14.06 -5.31 24.12
N GLY A 182 14.28 -4.23 23.35
CA GLY A 182 15.63 -3.77 23.06
C GLY A 182 16.38 -4.70 22.09
N ILE A 183 17.38 -4.18 21.42
CA ILE A 183 18.10 -4.91 20.35
C ILE A 183 18.88 -6.11 20.88
N ASP A 184 19.42 -6.06 22.11
CA ASP A 184 20.21 -7.18 22.62
C ASP A 184 19.37 -8.46 22.80
N ARG A 185 18.14 -8.35 23.29
CA ARG A 185 17.22 -9.52 23.39
C ARG A 185 16.83 -10.04 22.00
N LEU A 186 16.64 -9.16 21.02
CA LEU A 186 16.33 -9.56 19.64
C LEU A 186 17.51 -10.31 18.99
N ILE A 187 18.74 -9.85 19.20
CA ILE A 187 19.96 -10.56 18.75
C ILE A 187 20.08 -11.93 19.43
N GLU A 188 19.79 -12.02 20.73
CA GLU A 188 19.79 -13.28 21.46
C GLU A 188 18.79 -14.27 20.85
N GLY A 189 17.55 -13.84 20.60
CA GLY A 189 16.54 -14.67 19.94
C GLY A 189 16.99 -15.15 18.55
N LYS A 190 17.57 -14.27 17.73
CA LYS A 190 18.10 -14.68 16.42
C LYS A 190 19.30 -15.65 16.51
N LYS A 191 20.12 -15.57 17.57
CA LYS A 191 21.18 -16.55 17.82
C LYS A 191 20.63 -17.90 18.27
N GLU A 192 19.55 -17.91 19.05
CA GLU A 192 18.82 -19.12 19.41
C GLU A 192 18.27 -19.78 18.14
N ASP A 193 17.57 -19.04 17.29
CA ASP A 193 17.06 -19.52 15.99
C ASP A 193 18.18 -20.05 15.10
N PHE A 194 19.32 -19.34 15.04
CA PHE A 194 20.48 -19.78 14.26
C PHE A 194 21.04 -21.11 14.76
N ALA A 195 21.07 -21.34 16.08
CA ALA A 195 21.51 -22.59 16.65
C ALA A 195 20.57 -23.76 16.32
N GLU A 196 19.25 -23.51 16.26
CA GLU A 196 18.25 -24.51 15.87
C GLU A 196 18.39 -25.01 14.44
N THR A 197 18.96 -24.18 13.55
CA THR A 197 19.26 -24.60 12.17
C THR A 197 20.47 -25.53 12.04
N ASN A 198 21.13 -25.84 13.11
CA ASN A 198 22.34 -26.71 13.13
C ASN A 198 21.97 -28.17 12.94
N ARG A 199 21.77 -28.61 11.69
CA ARG A 199 21.35 -29.97 11.31
C ARG A 199 22.42 -30.67 10.50
N GLN A 200 22.50 -32.02 10.64
CA GLN A 200 23.33 -32.82 9.75
C GLN A 200 22.68 -32.91 8.36
N GLY A 201 23.49 -32.89 7.31
CA GLY A 201 23.01 -33.02 5.93
C GLY A 201 22.22 -31.81 5.41
N MET A 202 22.68 -30.60 5.74
CA MET A 202 22.07 -29.35 5.33
C MET A 202 21.83 -29.28 3.84
N ARG A 203 20.66 -28.74 3.45
CA ARG A 203 20.24 -28.50 2.08
C ARG A 203 20.33 -27.00 1.76
N ARG A 204 20.12 -26.66 0.49
CA ARG A 204 20.16 -25.26 0.02
C ARG A 204 19.27 -24.33 0.87
N GLY A 205 18.07 -24.74 1.26
CA GLY A 205 17.18 -23.95 2.10
C GLY A 205 17.75 -23.67 3.49
N ASP A 206 18.47 -24.65 4.08
CA ASP A 206 19.11 -24.48 5.38
C ASP A 206 20.28 -23.47 5.28
N PHE A 207 21.06 -23.51 4.20
CA PHE A 207 22.14 -22.53 3.97
C PHE A 207 21.59 -21.13 3.83
N GLN A 208 20.54 -20.96 3.01
CA GLN A 208 19.89 -19.67 2.79
C GLN A 208 19.33 -19.11 4.09
N LEU A 209 18.60 -19.91 4.88
CA LEU A 209 18.06 -19.47 6.17
C LEU A 209 19.16 -19.03 7.13
N ARG A 210 20.29 -19.75 7.19
CA ARG A 210 21.42 -19.37 8.03
C ARG A 210 22.06 -18.07 7.59
N GLU A 211 22.21 -17.85 6.30
CA GLU A 211 22.70 -16.59 5.73
C GLU A 211 21.75 -15.43 6.08
N GLU A 212 20.45 -15.63 5.86
CA GLU A 212 19.41 -14.66 6.20
C GLU A 212 19.46 -14.27 7.69
N ILE A 213 19.56 -15.23 8.62
CA ILE A 213 19.66 -14.93 10.06
C ILE A 213 20.96 -14.19 10.40
N ALA A 214 22.08 -14.56 9.78
CA ALA A 214 23.34 -13.85 9.97
C ALA A 214 23.26 -12.38 9.52
N ASP A 215 22.59 -12.11 8.40
CA ASP A 215 22.34 -10.76 7.92
C ASP A 215 21.37 -9.97 8.80
N GLN A 216 20.35 -10.63 9.37
CA GLN A 216 19.45 -10.04 10.35
C GLN A 216 20.19 -9.61 11.61
N ILE A 217 21.09 -10.45 12.15
CA ILE A 217 21.92 -10.13 13.32
C ILE A 217 22.83 -8.94 13.02
N ARG A 218 23.39 -8.86 11.81
CA ARG A 218 24.19 -7.70 11.36
C ARG A 218 23.35 -6.43 11.35
N ALA A 219 22.15 -6.47 10.73
CA ALA A 219 21.26 -5.34 10.68
C ALA A 219 20.83 -4.84 12.07
N LEU A 220 20.59 -5.74 13.04
CA LEU A 220 20.31 -5.36 14.43
C LEU A 220 21.50 -4.63 15.08
N ASN A 221 22.74 -5.06 14.84
CA ASN A 221 23.91 -4.34 15.32
C ASN A 221 24.06 -2.98 14.66
N ASP A 222 23.80 -2.88 13.37
CA ASP A 222 23.83 -1.60 12.64
C ASP A 222 22.76 -0.62 13.17
N MET A 223 21.58 -1.12 13.58
CA MET A 223 20.55 -0.30 14.25
C MET A 223 21.05 0.27 15.58
N LYS A 224 21.78 -0.50 16.39
CA LYS A 224 22.40 0.02 17.62
C LYS A 224 23.40 1.10 17.32
N GLU A 225 24.29 0.90 16.34
CA GLU A 225 25.29 1.88 15.93
C GLU A 225 24.62 3.17 15.43
N MET A 226 23.58 3.05 14.60
CA MET A 226 22.80 4.20 14.15
C MET A 226 22.20 4.97 15.33
N ALA A 227 21.50 4.32 16.26
CA ALA A 227 20.89 4.97 17.42
C ALA A 227 21.92 5.64 18.32
N LEU A 228 23.08 5.02 18.54
CA LEU A 228 24.19 5.59 19.29
C LEU A 228 24.73 6.87 18.65
N SER A 229 24.70 7.00 17.33
CA SER A 229 25.09 8.24 16.65
C SER A 229 24.19 9.43 17.00
N TYR A 230 22.93 9.15 17.36
CA TYR A 230 21.96 10.13 17.88
C TYR A 230 22.03 10.30 19.41
N GLY A 231 22.87 9.54 20.10
CA GLY A 231 23.03 9.58 21.55
C GLY A 231 22.08 8.67 22.33
N PHE A 232 21.43 7.71 21.66
CA PHE A 232 20.49 6.77 22.28
C PHE A 232 21.05 5.34 22.30
N ASP A 233 20.88 4.65 23.43
CA ASP A 233 21.20 3.25 23.57
C ASP A 233 19.94 2.40 23.54
N ILE A 234 19.62 1.82 22.37
CA ILE A 234 18.48 0.94 22.15
C ILE A 234 18.77 -0.53 22.43
N SER A 235 19.88 -0.84 23.10
CA SER A 235 20.23 -2.21 23.49
C SER A 235 19.22 -2.80 24.49
N GLN A 236 18.60 -1.95 25.31
CA GLN A 236 17.64 -2.30 26.36
C GLN A 236 16.22 -1.82 26.01
N PRO A 237 15.18 -2.41 26.65
CA PRO A 237 13.81 -1.97 26.51
C PRO A 237 13.61 -0.47 26.80
N ALA A 238 12.65 0.15 26.12
CA ALA A 238 12.23 1.52 26.39
C ALA A 238 11.64 1.66 27.80
N LYS A 239 11.97 2.73 28.51
CA LYS A 239 11.58 2.96 29.90
C LYS A 239 10.32 3.83 30.04
N ASN A 240 10.01 4.63 29.02
CA ASN A 240 8.93 5.60 29.01
C ASN A 240 8.37 5.79 27.60
N ALA A 241 7.31 6.59 27.48
CA ALA A 241 6.64 6.83 26.20
C ALA A 241 7.55 7.46 25.16
N ALA A 242 8.39 8.43 25.54
CA ALA A 242 9.31 9.10 24.62
C ALA A 242 10.33 8.10 24.05
N GLU A 243 10.91 7.26 24.91
CA GLU A 243 11.81 6.20 24.46
C GLU A 243 11.07 5.16 23.60
N ALA A 244 9.84 4.77 23.96
CA ALA A 244 9.07 3.79 23.19
C ALA A 244 8.81 4.27 21.75
N VAL A 245 8.39 5.51 21.57
CA VAL A 245 8.20 6.12 20.25
C VAL A 245 9.52 6.21 19.49
N GLN A 246 10.61 6.64 20.15
CA GLN A 246 11.91 6.81 19.52
C GLN A 246 12.54 5.46 19.11
N TRP A 247 12.49 4.41 19.98
CA TRP A 247 12.98 3.06 19.67
C TRP A 247 12.25 2.44 18.49
N LEU A 248 10.93 2.54 18.51
CA LEU A 248 10.06 2.10 17.40
C LEU A 248 10.45 2.83 16.11
N TYR A 249 10.63 4.15 16.18
CA TYR A 249 11.03 4.92 15.01
C TYR A 249 12.44 4.55 14.49
N PHE A 250 13.40 4.25 15.35
CA PHE A 250 14.72 3.76 14.89
C PHE A 250 14.63 2.43 14.13
N GLY A 251 13.74 1.52 14.53
CA GLY A 251 13.45 0.31 13.76
C GLY A 251 12.91 0.65 12.37
N TYR A 252 11.95 1.55 12.28
CA TYR A 252 11.39 2.02 11.01
C TYR A 252 12.42 2.80 10.18
N LEU A 253 13.24 3.64 10.82
CA LEU A 253 14.29 4.39 10.17
C LEU A 253 15.34 3.47 9.50
N ALA A 254 15.69 2.37 10.15
CA ALA A 254 16.60 1.36 9.57
C ALA A 254 15.99 0.75 8.29
N ALA A 255 14.69 0.46 8.29
CA ALA A 255 13.98 -0.04 7.11
C ALA A 255 14.01 0.97 5.96
N ILE A 256 13.64 2.24 6.19
CA ILE A 256 13.61 3.27 5.13
C ILE A 256 15.01 3.70 4.64
N LYS A 257 16.06 3.41 5.39
CA LYS A 257 17.46 3.60 4.96
C LYS A 257 17.96 2.47 4.06
N THR A 258 17.34 1.30 4.11
CA THR A 258 17.84 0.11 3.40
C THR A 258 16.91 -0.36 2.29
N GLN A 259 15.63 0.02 2.31
CA GLN A 259 14.60 -0.48 1.41
C GLN A 259 13.91 0.67 0.68
N ASN A 260 13.58 0.49 -0.61
CA ASN A 260 12.74 1.37 -1.41
C ASN A 260 11.60 0.53 -2.02
N GLY A 261 10.87 -0.14 -1.18
CA GLY A 261 9.77 -0.98 -1.64
C GLY A 261 8.56 -0.16 -2.10
N ALA A 262 7.66 -0.85 -2.78
CA ALA A 262 6.31 -0.34 -3.04
C ALA A 262 5.43 -0.62 -1.81
N ALA A 263 5.94 -0.34 -0.63
CA ALA A 263 5.36 0.09 0.64
C ALA A 263 6.43 0.10 1.73
N MET A 264 6.40 1.15 2.53
CA MET A 264 7.19 1.28 3.75
C MET A 264 6.22 1.44 4.93
N SER A 265 5.35 0.44 5.12
CA SER A 265 4.30 0.46 6.14
C SER A 265 4.89 0.48 7.54
N VAL A 266 4.28 1.28 8.42
CA VAL A 266 4.64 1.42 9.83
C VAL A 266 4.04 0.29 10.66
N GLY A 267 2.82 -0.11 10.31
CA GLY A 267 2.09 -1.16 10.99
C GLY A 267 1.22 -0.68 12.15
N ARG A 268 0.71 -1.63 12.93
CA ARG A 268 -0.22 -1.41 14.03
C ARG A 268 0.51 -0.99 15.30
N VAL A 269 0.82 0.29 15.43
CA VAL A 269 1.64 0.83 16.53
C VAL A 269 0.84 1.60 17.58
N SER A 270 -0.38 2.05 17.23
CA SER A 270 -1.16 2.98 18.06
C SER A 270 -1.50 2.41 19.43
N THR A 271 -2.19 1.26 19.50
CA THR A 271 -2.58 0.60 20.74
C THR A 271 -1.35 0.20 21.60
N PHE A 272 -0.24 -0.17 20.95
CA PHE A 272 1.00 -0.48 21.65
C PHE A 272 1.59 0.74 22.34
N LEU A 273 1.72 1.85 21.64
CA LEU A 273 2.27 3.10 22.19
C LEU A 273 1.37 3.71 23.28
N ASP A 274 0.04 3.52 23.15
CA ASP A 274 -0.93 3.98 24.17
C ASP A 274 -0.60 3.41 25.56
N ILE A 275 -0.15 2.17 25.65
CA ILE A 275 0.20 1.52 26.93
C ILE A 275 1.30 2.31 27.68
N TYR A 276 2.32 2.77 26.95
CA TYR A 276 3.39 3.58 27.54
C TYR A 276 2.93 5.00 27.87
N ILE A 277 2.14 5.60 26.98
CA ILE A 277 1.63 6.96 27.12
C ILE A 277 0.69 7.06 28.31
N GLU A 278 -0.29 6.17 28.41
CA GLU A 278 -1.26 6.20 29.53
C GLU A 278 -0.55 5.95 30.88
N ARG A 279 0.39 5.00 30.95
CA ARG A 279 1.19 4.81 32.16
C ARG A 279 1.93 6.09 32.57
N ASP A 280 2.54 6.78 31.63
CA ASP A 280 3.32 7.98 31.93
C ASP A 280 2.43 9.20 32.28
N LEU A 281 1.21 9.26 31.70
CA LEU A 281 0.17 10.21 32.08
C LEU A 281 -0.33 9.95 33.50
N GLU A 282 -0.63 8.69 33.86
CA GLU A 282 -1.07 8.30 35.20
C GLU A 282 0.00 8.59 36.25
N ASN A 283 1.27 8.39 35.93
CA ASN A 283 2.41 8.69 36.81
C ASN A 283 2.73 10.20 36.90
N GLY A 284 2.10 11.03 36.06
CA GLY A 284 2.35 12.47 35.99
C GLY A 284 3.73 12.84 35.40
N THR A 285 4.37 11.91 34.70
CA THR A 285 5.66 12.15 34.00
C THR A 285 5.49 12.64 32.58
N LEU A 286 4.26 12.60 32.06
CA LEU A 286 3.85 13.10 30.76
C LEU A 286 2.56 13.90 30.91
N THR A 287 2.32 14.90 30.06
CA THR A 287 1.06 15.61 29.92
C THR A 287 0.38 15.24 28.60
N GLU A 288 -0.94 15.47 28.46
CA GLU A 288 -1.66 15.20 27.20
C GLU A 288 -1.06 15.99 26.02
N SER A 289 -0.68 17.25 26.26
CA SER A 289 0.01 18.07 25.23
C SER A 289 1.34 17.47 24.80
N GLN A 290 2.13 16.91 25.74
CA GLN A 290 3.39 16.23 25.40
C GLN A 290 3.13 14.87 24.73
N ALA A 291 2.06 14.16 25.10
CA ALA A 291 1.68 12.92 24.42
C ALA A 291 1.31 13.18 22.95
N GLN A 292 0.50 14.21 22.70
CA GLN A 292 0.17 14.64 21.34
C GLN A 292 1.41 15.07 20.55
N GLU A 293 2.32 15.83 21.19
CA GLU A 293 3.59 16.25 20.56
C GLU A 293 4.44 15.07 20.08
N LEU A 294 4.54 14.00 20.89
CA LEU A 294 5.28 12.78 20.49
C LEU A 294 4.66 12.15 19.24
N VAL A 295 3.33 12.06 19.18
CA VAL A 295 2.60 11.49 18.04
C VAL A 295 2.72 12.39 16.80
N ASP A 296 2.58 13.71 16.96
CA ASP A 296 2.74 14.68 15.87
C ASP A 296 4.15 14.60 15.26
N HIS A 297 5.19 14.56 16.10
CA HIS A 297 6.58 14.49 15.63
C HIS A 297 6.88 13.14 14.95
N PHE A 298 6.34 12.04 15.46
CA PHE A 298 6.46 10.73 14.80
C PHE A 298 5.78 10.74 13.40
N VAL A 299 4.56 11.27 13.30
CA VAL A 299 3.86 11.41 12.03
C VAL A 299 4.59 12.34 11.08
N MET A 300 5.20 13.42 11.59
CA MET A 300 6.02 14.34 10.80
C MET A 300 7.21 13.61 10.16
N LYS A 301 7.86 12.68 10.89
CA LYS A 301 8.93 11.84 10.33
C LYS A 301 8.43 10.97 9.17
N CYS A 302 7.24 10.39 9.27
CA CYS A 302 6.64 9.64 8.15
C CYS A 302 6.42 10.53 6.92
N ARG A 303 6.05 11.81 7.11
CA ARG A 303 5.86 12.79 6.02
C ARG A 303 7.16 13.23 5.34
N MET A 304 8.32 12.92 5.93
CA MET A 304 9.64 13.31 5.42
C MET A 304 10.30 12.22 4.57
N VAL A 305 9.79 11.00 4.54
CA VAL A 305 10.39 9.88 3.80
C VAL A 305 10.33 10.13 2.30
N LYS A 306 11.49 10.05 1.64
CA LYS A 306 11.63 10.28 0.20
C LYS A 306 12.57 9.26 -0.44
N PHE A 307 12.24 8.83 -1.66
CA PHE A 307 13.07 7.91 -2.43
C PHE A 307 13.39 8.48 -3.81
N ALA A 308 14.54 8.10 -4.36
CA ALA A 308 14.83 8.34 -5.77
C ALA A 308 13.85 7.52 -6.63
N ARG A 309 13.24 8.17 -7.63
CA ARG A 309 12.26 7.58 -8.53
C ARG A 309 12.63 7.87 -9.98
N ILE A 310 12.11 7.06 -10.89
CA ILE A 310 12.23 7.27 -12.33
C ILE A 310 10.86 7.59 -12.92
N GLU A 311 10.82 8.20 -14.09
CA GLU A 311 9.58 8.64 -14.75
C GLU A 311 8.55 7.51 -14.87
N SER A 312 8.97 6.33 -15.30
CA SER A 312 8.07 5.18 -15.45
C SER A 312 7.46 4.71 -14.12
N TYR A 313 8.16 4.89 -12.99
CA TYR A 313 7.61 4.65 -11.66
C TYR A 313 6.57 5.71 -11.31
N ASN A 314 6.89 6.99 -11.55
CA ASN A 314 5.98 8.10 -11.26
C ASN A 314 4.72 8.06 -12.11
N GLN A 315 4.78 7.53 -13.35
CA GLN A 315 3.59 7.29 -14.18
C GLN A 315 2.68 6.21 -13.58
N LEU A 316 3.27 5.17 -12.97
CA LEU A 316 2.52 4.07 -12.33
C LEU A 316 1.94 4.48 -10.97
N PHE A 317 2.74 5.16 -10.15
CA PHE A 317 2.48 5.45 -8.75
C PHE A 317 2.62 6.94 -8.49
N SER A 318 1.66 7.72 -8.97
CA SER A 318 1.70 9.18 -8.90
C SER A 318 1.57 9.73 -7.50
N GLY A 319 2.06 10.95 -7.32
CA GLY A 319 2.06 11.62 -6.03
C GLY A 319 3.23 11.23 -5.14
N ASP A 320 4.24 10.52 -5.68
CA ASP A 320 5.45 10.09 -4.96
C ASP A 320 5.16 9.31 -3.65
N PRO A 321 4.26 8.29 -3.68
CA PRO A 321 3.82 7.63 -2.47
C PRO A 321 4.93 6.79 -1.83
N VAL A 322 4.93 6.76 -0.51
CA VAL A 322 5.77 5.88 0.31
C VAL A 322 4.95 4.75 0.92
N TRP A 323 3.63 4.96 1.06
CA TRP A 323 2.70 4.07 1.77
C TRP A 323 3.21 3.72 3.17
N ALA A 324 3.49 4.74 3.96
CA ALA A 324 3.77 4.60 5.39
C ALA A 324 2.45 4.28 6.12
N THR A 325 1.85 3.13 5.77
CA THR A 325 0.54 2.75 6.29
C THR A 325 0.62 2.45 7.78
N LEU A 326 -0.33 3.02 8.54
CA LEU A 326 -0.42 2.92 9.98
C LEU A 326 -1.88 2.68 10.36
N GLU A 327 -2.13 1.61 11.10
CA GLU A 327 -3.47 1.18 11.46
C GLU A 327 -3.85 1.65 12.86
N VAL A 328 -5.13 2.01 13.00
CA VAL A 328 -5.78 2.38 14.27
C VAL A 328 -7.05 1.56 14.49
N ALA A 329 -7.48 1.46 15.73
CA ALA A 329 -8.71 0.78 16.16
C ALA A 329 -8.73 -0.75 15.92
N GLY A 330 -9.84 -1.30 15.49
CA GLY A 330 -10.12 -2.72 15.35
C GLY A 330 -10.67 -3.38 16.61
N LEU A 331 -10.88 -4.69 16.53
CA LEU A 331 -11.37 -5.51 17.63
C LEU A 331 -10.37 -6.63 17.96
N GLY A 332 -10.32 -7.04 19.22
CA GLY A 332 -9.64 -8.26 19.63
C GLY A 332 -10.38 -9.52 19.15
N ILE A 333 -9.69 -10.66 19.16
CA ILE A 333 -10.30 -11.94 18.81
C ILE A 333 -11.48 -12.31 19.72
N ASP A 334 -11.50 -11.77 20.93
CA ASP A 334 -12.57 -11.91 21.92
C ASP A 334 -13.69 -10.88 21.76
N GLY A 335 -13.61 -10.01 20.73
CA GLY A 335 -14.59 -8.99 20.42
C GLY A 335 -14.48 -7.70 21.23
N ARG A 336 -13.47 -7.56 22.11
CA ARG A 336 -13.21 -6.29 22.80
C ARG A 336 -12.76 -5.23 21.80
N SER A 337 -13.21 -4.00 22.00
CA SER A 337 -12.66 -2.86 21.25
C SER A 337 -11.17 -2.70 21.56
N MET A 338 -10.37 -2.51 20.51
CA MET A 338 -8.96 -2.13 20.62
C MET A 338 -8.73 -0.63 20.41
N VAL A 339 -9.81 0.15 20.35
CA VAL A 339 -9.74 1.62 20.33
C VAL A 339 -9.14 2.11 21.65
N THR A 340 -8.11 2.95 21.53
CA THR A 340 -7.44 3.63 22.64
C THR A 340 -7.44 5.14 22.41
N LYS A 341 -7.04 5.93 23.40
CA LYS A 341 -6.88 7.37 23.21
C LYS A 341 -5.84 7.71 22.14
N ASN A 342 -4.83 6.85 21.97
CA ASN A 342 -3.81 7.10 20.99
C ASN A 342 -4.30 6.99 19.54
N ASP A 343 -5.37 6.23 19.29
CA ASP A 343 -6.02 6.19 17.98
C ASP A 343 -6.60 7.56 17.62
N TYR A 344 -7.21 8.23 18.59
CA TYR A 344 -7.64 9.62 18.42
C TYR A 344 -6.47 10.56 18.18
N ARG A 345 -5.36 10.43 18.95
CA ARG A 345 -4.16 11.28 18.78
C ARG A 345 -3.56 11.14 17.39
N PHE A 346 -3.50 9.93 16.82
CA PHE A 346 -3.02 9.72 15.44
C PHE A 346 -3.95 10.38 14.42
N LEU A 347 -5.26 10.23 14.54
CA LEU A 347 -6.20 10.91 13.63
C LEU A 347 -6.13 12.43 13.79
N HIS A 348 -5.93 12.93 15.00
CA HIS A 348 -5.83 14.36 15.31
C HIS A 348 -4.60 15.04 14.68
N THR A 349 -3.58 14.28 14.29
CA THR A 349 -2.44 14.85 13.56
C THR A 349 -2.85 15.49 12.23
N LEU A 350 -3.98 15.07 11.66
CA LEU A 350 -4.57 15.65 10.45
C LEU A 350 -5.25 17.00 10.70
N GLU A 351 -5.62 17.29 11.93
CA GLU A 351 -6.12 18.60 12.36
C GLU A 351 -4.94 19.49 12.77
N ASN A 352 -4.00 18.99 13.58
CA ASN A 352 -2.84 19.74 14.06
C ASN A 352 -1.89 20.17 12.93
N MET A 353 -1.66 19.32 11.93
CA MET A 353 -0.72 19.56 10.84
C MET A 353 -1.39 19.60 9.45
N GLY A 354 -2.71 19.49 9.40
CA GLY A 354 -3.49 19.50 8.17
C GLY A 354 -3.43 18.21 7.35
N PRO A 355 -4.28 18.11 6.32
CA PRO A 355 -4.39 16.96 5.43
C PRO A 355 -3.04 16.52 4.85
N SER A 356 -2.84 15.20 4.75
CA SER A 356 -1.62 14.64 4.17
C SER A 356 -1.88 13.23 3.64
N PRO A 357 -1.23 12.83 2.53
CA PRO A 357 -1.27 11.45 2.06
C PRO A 357 -0.46 10.48 2.94
N GLU A 358 0.50 10.98 3.70
CA GLU A 358 1.37 10.18 4.58
C GLU A 358 1.32 10.65 6.04
N PRO A 359 1.34 9.73 7.00
CA PRO A 359 1.16 8.29 6.83
C PRO A 359 -0.22 7.97 6.24
N ASN A 360 -0.34 6.83 5.56
CA ASN A 360 -1.63 6.33 5.06
C ASN A 360 -2.43 5.76 6.25
N LEU A 361 -3.09 6.63 6.99
CA LEU A 361 -3.86 6.26 8.18
C LEU A 361 -5.06 5.39 7.79
N THR A 362 -5.12 4.20 8.40
CA THR A 362 -6.12 3.18 8.12
C THR A 362 -6.90 2.82 9.38
N VAL A 363 -8.21 3.00 9.35
CA VAL A 363 -9.11 2.56 10.41
C VAL A 363 -9.50 1.11 10.17
N LEU A 364 -9.15 0.22 11.09
CA LEU A 364 -9.66 -1.15 11.11
C LEU A 364 -11.09 -1.10 11.65
N TYR A 365 -12.05 -1.06 10.74
CA TYR A 365 -13.43 -0.70 11.00
C TYR A 365 -14.30 -1.91 11.31
N SER A 366 -15.20 -1.74 12.28
CA SER A 366 -16.33 -2.61 12.55
C SER A 366 -17.49 -1.74 13.02
N SER A 367 -18.72 -2.10 12.68
CA SER A 367 -19.93 -1.44 13.21
C SER A 367 -20.00 -1.50 14.74
N ARG A 368 -19.26 -2.43 15.38
CA ARG A 368 -19.17 -2.62 16.83
C ARG A 368 -18.14 -1.74 17.54
N LEU A 369 -17.40 -0.91 16.83
CA LEU A 369 -16.50 0.08 17.45
C LEU A 369 -17.29 1.11 18.25
N PRO A 370 -16.67 1.76 19.26
CA PRO A 370 -17.31 2.83 20.01
C PRO A 370 -17.86 3.92 19.09
N GLU A 371 -19.11 4.33 19.33
CA GLU A 371 -19.83 5.28 18.48
C GLU A 371 -19.09 6.62 18.36
N ASN A 372 -18.52 7.11 19.48
CA ASN A 372 -17.73 8.34 19.49
C ASN A 372 -16.52 8.24 18.56
N PHE A 373 -15.83 7.10 18.54
CA PHE A 373 -14.69 6.89 17.66
C PHE A 373 -15.10 6.84 16.18
N LYS A 374 -16.19 6.11 15.84
CA LYS A 374 -16.72 6.06 14.48
C LYS A 374 -17.06 7.45 13.96
N LYS A 375 -17.71 8.27 14.80
CA LYS A 375 -18.06 9.65 14.46
C LYS A 375 -16.82 10.53 14.28
N TYR A 376 -15.82 10.39 15.14
CA TYR A 376 -14.57 11.16 14.99
C TYR A 376 -13.82 10.78 13.72
N ALA A 377 -13.69 9.48 13.41
CA ALA A 377 -13.08 9.03 12.17
C ALA A 377 -13.85 9.54 10.94
N ALA A 378 -15.18 9.49 10.96
CA ALA A 378 -16.03 10.05 9.90
C ALA A 378 -15.85 11.57 9.75
N HIS A 379 -15.74 12.31 10.86
CA HIS A 379 -15.41 13.74 10.85
C HIS A 379 -14.07 14.01 10.13
N ILE A 380 -13.03 13.26 10.46
CA ILE A 380 -11.72 13.38 9.79
C ILE A 380 -11.83 13.08 8.29
N SER A 381 -12.64 12.10 7.88
CA SER A 381 -12.88 11.83 6.45
C SER A 381 -13.62 12.96 5.75
N VAL A 382 -14.67 13.49 6.37
CA VAL A 382 -15.47 14.60 5.82
C VAL A 382 -14.62 15.86 5.62
N THR A 383 -13.71 16.14 6.55
CA THR A 383 -12.90 17.36 6.54
C THR A 383 -11.60 17.27 5.77
N THR A 384 -10.96 16.08 5.71
CA THR A 384 -9.60 15.95 5.19
C THR A 384 -9.43 15.01 3.99
N SER A 385 -10.34 14.06 3.79
CA SER A 385 -10.21 12.97 2.80
C SER A 385 -8.86 12.23 2.89
N SER A 386 -8.25 12.12 4.08
CA SER A 386 -6.88 11.61 4.28
C SER A 386 -6.80 10.21 4.84
N ILE A 387 -7.90 9.61 5.28
CA ILE A 387 -7.92 8.27 5.89
C ILE A 387 -8.73 7.26 5.05
N GLN A 388 -8.47 5.98 5.30
CA GLN A 388 -9.23 4.87 4.69
C GLN A 388 -9.75 3.92 5.76
N TYR A 389 -10.65 3.01 5.33
CA TYR A 389 -11.30 2.04 6.20
C TYR A 389 -11.12 0.63 5.64
N GLU A 390 -10.76 -0.30 6.51
CA GLU A 390 -10.65 -1.74 6.23
C GLU A 390 -11.59 -2.50 7.16
N ASN A 391 -12.32 -3.47 6.63
CA ASN A 391 -13.28 -4.25 7.40
C ASN A 391 -12.60 -5.26 8.32
N ASP A 392 -12.46 -4.90 9.59
CA ASP A 392 -11.85 -5.77 10.60
C ASP A 392 -12.61 -7.11 10.78
N ASP A 393 -13.92 -7.12 10.57
CA ASP A 393 -14.75 -8.31 10.75
C ASP A 393 -14.54 -9.38 9.68
N VAL A 394 -14.11 -9.01 8.47
CA VAL A 394 -13.73 -9.99 7.43
C VAL A 394 -12.23 -10.32 7.46
N MET A 395 -11.39 -9.42 7.98
CA MET A 395 -9.94 -9.58 8.01
C MET A 395 -9.47 -10.35 9.26
N ARG A 396 -10.01 -10.02 10.44
CA ARG A 396 -9.62 -10.66 11.71
C ARG A 396 -9.76 -12.19 11.73
N PRO A 397 -10.81 -12.81 11.14
CA PRO A 397 -10.89 -14.27 11.06
C PRO A 397 -9.76 -14.93 10.28
N VAL A 398 -9.12 -14.22 9.35
CA VAL A 398 -8.03 -14.73 8.50
C VAL A 398 -6.67 -14.44 9.13
N TRP A 399 -6.48 -13.21 9.66
CA TRP A 399 -5.17 -12.69 10.05
C TRP A 399 -4.97 -12.58 11.57
N GLY A 400 -5.99 -12.94 12.37
CA GLY A 400 -5.96 -12.68 13.83
C GLY A 400 -6.23 -11.21 14.15
N ASP A 401 -6.01 -10.80 15.38
CA ASP A 401 -6.25 -9.43 15.86
C ASP A 401 -4.98 -8.55 15.92
N ASP A 402 -3.83 -9.09 15.52
CA ASP A 402 -2.56 -8.36 15.43
C ASP A 402 -2.01 -8.45 14.01
N TYR A 403 -2.67 -7.78 13.09
CA TYR A 403 -2.26 -7.68 11.68
C TYR A 403 -1.99 -6.24 11.28
N SER A 404 -1.17 -6.08 10.27
CA SER A 404 -0.83 -4.79 9.65
C SER A 404 -1.23 -4.77 8.17
N ILE A 405 -1.47 -3.59 7.64
CA ILE A 405 -1.74 -3.38 6.22
C ILE A 405 -0.43 -3.10 5.49
N CYS A 406 -0.09 -4.01 4.59
CA CYS A 406 1.06 -3.85 3.70
C CYS A 406 0.68 -2.98 2.51
N CYS A 407 1.18 -1.79 2.41
CA CYS A 407 0.90 -0.86 1.31
C CYS A 407 -0.49 -0.23 1.40
N CYS A 408 -1.43 -0.67 0.58
CA CYS A 408 -2.73 -0.05 0.38
C CYS A 408 -3.84 -0.74 1.18
N VAL A 409 -4.04 -2.04 0.93
CA VAL A 409 -5.23 -2.81 1.36
C VAL A 409 -4.92 -4.27 1.71
N SER A 410 -3.66 -4.67 1.69
CA SER A 410 -3.25 -6.06 1.90
C SER A 410 -2.87 -6.31 3.34
N ALA A 411 -3.39 -7.36 3.97
CA ALA A 411 -3.04 -7.68 5.35
C ALA A 411 -1.91 -8.69 5.47
N THR A 412 -1.21 -8.62 6.61
CA THR A 412 -0.20 -9.60 7.05
C THR A 412 -0.19 -9.66 8.58
N GLN A 413 0.01 -10.84 9.17
CA GLN A 413 0.19 -10.94 10.63
C GLN A 413 1.49 -10.25 11.03
N THR A 414 1.38 -9.28 11.93
CA THR A 414 2.53 -8.46 12.35
C THR A 414 3.61 -9.31 13.01
N GLY A 415 4.83 -9.21 12.48
CA GLY A 415 5.99 -9.94 13.01
C GLY A 415 6.02 -11.43 12.68
N LYS A 416 5.07 -11.98 11.92
CA LYS A 416 4.97 -13.43 11.62
C LYS A 416 4.93 -13.73 10.12
N GLU A 417 4.50 -12.79 9.32
CA GLU A 417 4.27 -12.98 7.90
C GLU A 417 4.93 -11.90 7.06
N ILE A 418 5.22 -12.24 5.82
CA ILE A 418 5.61 -11.30 4.77
C ILE A 418 4.82 -11.57 3.50
N GLN A 419 4.79 -10.57 2.62
CA GLN A 419 4.11 -10.68 1.37
C GLN A 419 5.05 -10.45 0.19
N PHE A 420 5.10 -11.40 -0.74
CA PHE A 420 5.79 -11.23 -2.02
C PHE A 420 4.92 -10.40 -2.96
N PHE A 421 5.31 -9.15 -3.19
CA PHE A 421 4.55 -8.21 -4.01
C PHE A 421 4.53 -8.58 -5.49
N GLY A 422 3.37 -8.55 -6.12
CA GLY A 422 3.16 -9.09 -7.46
C GLY A 422 2.72 -8.11 -8.55
N ALA A 423 2.47 -6.85 -8.25
CA ALA A 423 1.96 -5.93 -9.26
C ALA A 423 0.59 -6.35 -9.85
N ARG A 424 0.38 -6.30 -11.18
CA ARG A 424 -0.95 -6.53 -11.79
C ARG A 424 -0.84 -7.27 -13.12
N ALA A 425 -1.84 -8.16 -13.34
CA ALA A 425 -2.17 -8.71 -14.65
C ALA A 425 -3.38 -7.96 -15.23
N ASN A 426 -3.30 -7.56 -16.49
CA ASN A 426 -4.37 -6.84 -17.19
C ASN A 426 -5.37 -7.82 -17.80
N LEU A 427 -6.47 -8.11 -17.10
CA LEU A 427 -7.50 -9.04 -17.57
C LEU A 427 -8.29 -8.51 -18.76
N ALA A 428 -8.37 -7.19 -18.96
CA ALA A 428 -9.00 -6.60 -20.14
C ALA A 428 -8.20 -6.89 -21.43
N LYS A 429 -6.86 -6.77 -21.36
CA LYS A 429 -6.01 -7.20 -22.49
C LYS A 429 -6.09 -8.71 -22.72
N CYS A 430 -6.15 -9.50 -21.65
CA CYS A 430 -6.31 -10.94 -21.74
C CYS A 430 -7.61 -11.32 -22.50
N LEU A 431 -8.71 -10.60 -22.27
CA LEU A 431 -9.95 -10.77 -23.02
C LEU A 431 -9.78 -10.46 -24.51
N LEU A 432 -9.09 -9.35 -24.84
CA LEU A 432 -8.77 -9.01 -26.24
C LEU A 432 -7.85 -10.04 -26.90
N TYR A 433 -6.88 -10.59 -26.17
CA TYR A 433 -6.04 -11.68 -26.67
C TYR A 433 -6.83 -12.97 -26.92
N ALA A 434 -7.83 -13.26 -26.08
CA ALA A 434 -8.73 -14.39 -26.31
C ALA A 434 -9.54 -14.22 -27.61
N ILE A 435 -9.98 -13.00 -27.92
CA ILE A 435 -10.71 -12.69 -29.17
C ILE A 435 -9.75 -12.74 -30.37
N ASN A 436 -8.52 -12.24 -30.23
CA ASN A 436 -7.55 -12.08 -31.30
C ASN A 436 -6.53 -13.25 -31.43
N GLY A 437 -6.75 -14.38 -30.76
CA GLY A 437 -5.86 -15.54 -30.86
C GLY A 437 -4.44 -15.31 -30.32
N GLY A 438 -4.30 -14.48 -29.27
CA GLY A 438 -3.03 -14.16 -28.61
C GLY A 438 -2.29 -12.96 -29.18
N VAL A 439 -2.83 -12.30 -30.21
CA VAL A 439 -2.25 -11.09 -30.82
C VAL A 439 -2.66 -9.85 -30.03
N ASP A 440 -1.68 -9.00 -29.74
CA ASP A 440 -1.91 -7.70 -29.10
C ASP A 440 -2.60 -6.74 -30.08
N GLU A 441 -3.71 -6.18 -29.67
CA GLU A 441 -4.59 -5.35 -30.49
C GLU A 441 -3.97 -4.01 -30.90
N LYS A 442 -2.96 -3.55 -30.18
CA LYS A 442 -2.29 -2.26 -30.43
C LYS A 442 -0.96 -2.41 -31.16
N THR A 443 -0.12 -3.32 -30.70
CA THR A 443 1.23 -3.52 -31.27
C THR A 443 1.25 -4.54 -32.41
N LYS A 444 0.18 -5.30 -32.59
CA LYS A 444 0.06 -6.39 -33.59
C LYS A 444 1.08 -7.53 -33.40
N MET A 445 1.69 -7.59 -32.23
CA MET A 445 2.65 -8.66 -31.88
C MET A 445 1.90 -9.89 -31.35
N GLN A 446 2.39 -11.08 -31.67
CA GLN A 446 1.96 -12.31 -31.03
C GLN A 446 2.56 -12.34 -29.62
N VAL A 447 1.77 -12.02 -28.60
CA VAL A 447 2.19 -11.95 -27.20
C VAL A 447 1.73 -13.18 -26.43
N GLY A 448 0.48 -13.54 -26.57
CA GLY A 448 -0.08 -14.78 -26.02
C GLY A 448 0.20 -16.00 -26.92
N PRO A 449 -0.19 -17.20 -26.48
CA PRO A 449 -0.14 -18.38 -27.34
C PRO A 449 -0.93 -18.17 -28.62
N GLU A 450 -0.46 -18.76 -29.69
CA GLU A 450 -1.16 -18.73 -30.97
C GLU A 450 -2.37 -19.66 -30.94
N TYR A 451 -3.54 -19.07 -30.69
CA TYR A 451 -4.83 -19.76 -30.73
C TYR A 451 -5.66 -19.27 -31.92
N THR A 452 -6.62 -20.09 -32.36
CA THR A 452 -7.58 -19.68 -33.40
C THR A 452 -8.37 -18.45 -32.93
N PRO A 453 -8.31 -17.30 -33.61
CA PRO A 453 -9.07 -16.11 -33.24
C PRO A 453 -10.57 -16.32 -33.46
N ILE A 454 -11.39 -15.48 -32.83
CA ILE A 454 -12.81 -15.37 -33.14
C ILE A 454 -12.94 -14.56 -34.43
N THR A 455 -13.60 -15.13 -35.43
CA THR A 455 -13.76 -14.47 -36.76
C THR A 455 -15.20 -14.07 -37.07
N SER A 456 -16.17 -14.45 -36.22
CA SER A 456 -17.58 -14.07 -36.36
C SER A 456 -17.78 -12.57 -36.32
N GLU A 457 -18.79 -12.07 -37.04
CA GLU A 457 -19.15 -10.64 -37.03
C GLU A 457 -19.65 -10.20 -35.68
N TYR A 458 -20.38 -11.04 -34.99
CA TYR A 458 -20.89 -10.81 -33.63
C TYR A 458 -20.28 -11.80 -32.66
N LEU A 459 -20.01 -11.35 -31.43
CA LEU A 459 -19.46 -12.20 -30.37
C LEU A 459 -20.54 -13.12 -29.79
N ASP A 460 -20.20 -14.41 -29.67
CA ASP A 460 -20.97 -15.40 -28.94
C ASP A 460 -20.41 -15.57 -27.53
N TYR A 461 -21.27 -15.52 -26.50
CA TYR A 461 -20.84 -15.55 -25.11
C TYR A 461 -20.11 -16.84 -24.75
N ASP A 462 -20.63 -18.00 -25.16
CA ASP A 462 -20.04 -19.29 -24.80
C ASP A 462 -18.70 -19.53 -25.49
N GLU A 463 -18.54 -19.05 -26.73
CA GLU A 463 -17.27 -19.08 -27.44
C GLU A 463 -16.24 -18.18 -26.76
N VAL A 464 -16.62 -16.93 -26.41
CA VAL A 464 -15.72 -15.97 -25.77
C VAL A 464 -15.27 -16.49 -24.40
N ILE A 465 -16.19 -16.97 -23.55
CA ILE A 465 -15.84 -17.49 -22.21
C ILE A 465 -14.87 -18.65 -22.31
N LYS A 466 -15.10 -19.59 -23.22
CA LYS A 466 -14.21 -20.74 -23.40
C LYS A 466 -12.77 -20.33 -23.81
N LYS A 467 -12.65 -19.39 -24.74
CA LYS A 467 -11.35 -18.89 -25.20
C LYS A 467 -10.67 -18.03 -24.12
N TYR A 468 -11.46 -17.24 -23.42
CA TYR A 468 -10.97 -16.38 -22.32
C TYR A 468 -10.45 -17.22 -21.14
N ASP A 469 -11.18 -18.27 -20.78
CA ASP A 469 -10.74 -19.22 -19.73
C ASP A 469 -9.36 -19.81 -20.05
N THR A 470 -9.16 -20.29 -21.30
CA THR A 470 -7.87 -20.82 -21.76
C THR A 470 -6.76 -19.75 -21.76
N MET A 471 -7.08 -18.50 -22.15
CA MET A 471 -6.10 -17.42 -22.16
C MET A 471 -5.71 -17.00 -20.73
N MET A 472 -6.66 -17.04 -19.78
CA MET A 472 -6.37 -16.80 -18.36
C MET A 472 -5.47 -17.86 -17.74
N ASP A 473 -5.54 -19.14 -18.18
CA ASP A 473 -4.59 -20.19 -17.74
C ASP A 473 -3.17 -19.84 -18.14
N TRP A 474 -2.95 -19.47 -19.40
CA TRP A 474 -1.65 -19.00 -19.86
C TRP A 474 -1.14 -17.80 -19.06
N LEU A 475 -2.01 -16.79 -18.87
CA LEU A 475 -1.63 -15.56 -18.17
C LEU A 475 -1.25 -15.86 -16.72
N ALA A 476 -1.99 -16.71 -16.00
CA ALA A 476 -1.70 -17.08 -14.63
C ALA A 476 -0.30 -17.74 -14.50
N HIS A 477 0.03 -18.68 -15.38
CA HIS A 477 1.33 -19.36 -15.40
C HIS A 477 2.48 -18.40 -15.71
N LEU A 478 2.32 -17.55 -16.73
CA LEU A 478 3.32 -16.54 -17.09
C LEU A 478 3.55 -15.54 -15.96
N TYR A 479 2.46 -15.07 -15.36
CA TYR A 479 2.49 -14.09 -14.27
C TYR A 479 3.21 -14.63 -13.04
N VAL A 480 2.79 -15.79 -12.54
CA VAL A 480 3.44 -16.42 -11.38
C VAL A 480 4.90 -16.78 -11.67
N GLY A 481 5.19 -17.33 -12.86
CA GLY A 481 6.57 -17.64 -13.28
C GLY A 481 7.47 -16.40 -13.32
N THR A 482 6.95 -15.27 -13.79
CA THR A 482 7.67 -13.99 -13.81
C THR A 482 7.98 -13.50 -12.39
N LEU A 483 6.99 -13.52 -11.50
CA LEU A 483 7.17 -13.13 -10.11
C LEU A 483 8.12 -14.05 -9.34
N ASN A 484 8.10 -15.35 -9.58
CA ASN A 484 9.04 -16.30 -8.99
C ASN A 484 10.50 -15.90 -9.27
N MET A 485 10.80 -15.52 -10.51
CA MET A 485 12.13 -15.06 -10.89
C MET A 485 12.52 -13.77 -10.18
N ILE A 486 11.59 -12.82 -10.09
CA ILE A 486 11.82 -11.53 -9.42
C ILE A 486 12.14 -11.76 -7.95
N HIS A 487 11.31 -12.52 -7.23
CA HIS A 487 11.50 -12.74 -5.79
C HIS A 487 12.75 -13.55 -5.47
N TYR A 488 13.10 -14.52 -6.32
CA TYR A 488 14.38 -15.20 -6.22
C TYR A 488 15.57 -14.22 -6.32
N MET A 489 15.50 -13.25 -7.24
CA MET A 489 16.57 -12.28 -7.41
C MET A 489 16.63 -11.24 -6.30
N HIS A 490 15.48 -10.88 -5.69
CA HIS A 490 15.46 -10.08 -4.47
C HIS A 490 16.17 -10.80 -3.32
N ASP A 491 15.79 -12.03 -3.01
CA ASP A 491 16.43 -12.81 -1.94
C ASP A 491 17.94 -12.96 -2.17
N LYS A 492 18.37 -13.06 -3.42
CA LYS A 492 19.77 -13.31 -3.75
C LYS A 492 20.65 -12.05 -3.74
N TYR A 493 20.12 -10.90 -4.16
CA TYR A 493 20.94 -9.70 -4.38
C TYR A 493 20.52 -8.52 -3.53
N TYR A 494 19.37 -8.61 -2.89
CA TYR A 494 18.87 -7.54 -2.03
C TYR A 494 17.87 -8.09 -0.99
N TYR A 495 18.40 -8.79 -0.01
CA TYR A 495 17.61 -9.30 1.12
C TYR A 495 17.30 -8.18 2.11
N GLU A 496 16.06 -8.08 2.56
CA GLU A 496 15.56 -7.00 3.43
C GLU A 496 15.86 -7.28 4.91
N ALA A 497 17.13 -7.38 5.26
CA ALA A 497 17.60 -7.84 6.57
C ALA A 497 17.10 -7.00 7.74
N ALA A 498 16.96 -5.68 7.60
CA ALA A 498 16.51 -4.78 8.66
C ALA A 498 15.07 -5.07 9.10
N GLU A 499 14.17 -5.27 8.15
CA GLU A 499 12.76 -5.59 8.42
C GLU A 499 12.62 -7.03 8.90
N MET A 500 13.30 -7.97 8.21
CA MET A 500 13.25 -9.40 8.54
C MET A 500 13.86 -9.72 9.91
N ALA A 501 14.77 -8.91 10.42
CA ALA A 501 15.30 -9.02 11.79
C ALA A 501 14.21 -8.80 12.86
N LEU A 502 13.14 -8.11 12.52
CA LEU A 502 12.00 -7.79 13.38
C LEU A 502 10.78 -8.71 13.13
N ILE A 503 10.98 -9.80 12.42
CA ILE A 503 9.97 -10.82 12.10
C ILE A 503 10.45 -12.17 12.63
N ASP A 504 9.52 -13.07 12.96
CA ASP A 504 9.84 -14.44 13.38
C ASP A 504 10.63 -15.16 12.29
N THR A 505 11.54 -16.03 12.68
CA THR A 505 12.37 -16.77 11.72
C THR A 505 11.55 -17.81 10.95
N ASP A 506 10.54 -18.41 11.59
CA ASP A 506 9.53 -19.25 10.92
C ASP A 506 8.44 -18.35 10.30
N VAL A 507 8.74 -17.82 9.14
CA VAL A 507 7.92 -16.83 8.45
C VAL A 507 6.93 -17.49 7.49
N ARG A 508 5.64 -17.23 7.65
CA ARG A 508 4.63 -17.50 6.61
C ARG A 508 4.75 -16.48 5.49
N ARG A 509 4.64 -16.96 4.25
CA ARG A 509 4.75 -16.11 3.05
C ARG A 509 3.47 -16.17 2.24
N THR A 510 2.91 -15.01 1.93
CA THR A 510 1.86 -14.88 0.91
C THR A 510 2.46 -14.41 -0.40
N PHE A 511 1.81 -14.77 -1.50
CA PHE A 511 2.23 -14.45 -2.86
C PHE A 511 1.18 -13.56 -3.49
N ALA A 512 1.37 -12.26 -3.37
CA ALA A 512 0.42 -11.27 -3.82
C ALA A 512 0.40 -11.17 -5.34
N THR A 513 -0.77 -11.38 -5.91
CA THR A 513 -1.05 -11.08 -7.31
C THR A 513 -2.09 -9.96 -7.39
N GLY A 514 -2.45 -9.49 -8.58
CA GLY A 514 -3.43 -8.44 -8.72
C GLY A 514 -4.05 -8.36 -10.09
N ILE A 515 -5.27 -7.83 -10.11
CA ILE A 515 -6.10 -7.70 -11.30
C ILE A 515 -6.23 -6.23 -11.66
N ALA A 516 -6.01 -5.91 -12.95
CA ALA A 516 -6.37 -4.64 -13.58
C ALA A 516 -7.46 -4.89 -14.64
N GLY A 517 -8.35 -3.89 -14.81
CA GLY A 517 -9.43 -3.95 -15.80
C GLY A 517 -10.63 -4.79 -15.39
N PHE A 518 -10.77 -5.12 -14.12
CA PHE A 518 -11.81 -5.99 -13.58
C PHE A 518 -13.22 -5.60 -14.02
N SER A 519 -13.64 -4.37 -13.69
CA SER A 519 -15.01 -3.90 -13.96
C SER A 519 -15.31 -3.81 -15.45
N HIS A 520 -14.33 -3.45 -16.28
CA HIS A 520 -14.46 -3.42 -17.74
C HIS A 520 -14.64 -4.82 -18.34
N VAL A 521 -13.98 -5.83 -17.78
CA VAL A 521 -14.19 -7.23 -18.19
C VAL A 521 -15.60 -7.68 -17.80
N VAL A 522 -16.04 -7.36 -16.59
CA VAL A 522 -17.41 -7.69 -16.13
C VAL A 522 -18.46 -7.10 -17.06
N ASP A 523 -18.36 -5.80 -17.34
CA ASP A 523 -19.29 -5.09 -18.21
C ASP A 523 -19.19 -5.57 -19.69
N SER A 524 -17.98 -5.90 -20.17
CA SER A 524 -17.79 -6.47 -21.50
C SER A 524 -18.43 -7.86 -21.65
N LEU A 525 -18.26 -8.73 -20.66
CA LEU A 525 -18.91 -10.05 -20.65
C LEU A 525 -20.42 -9.92 -20.52
N SER A 526 -20.90 -8.95 -19.74
CA SER A 526 -22.32 -8.62 -19.63
C SER A 526 -22.88 -8.13 -20.97
N ALA A 527 -22.17 -7.25 -21.67
CA ALA A 527 -22.56 -6.76 -22.99
C ALA A 527 -22.66 -7.92 -24.01
N ILE A 528 -21.66 -8.79 -24.05
CA ILE A 528 -21.65 -9.96 -24.94
C ILE A 528 -22.81 -10.91 -24.63
N LYS A 529 -23.19 -11.06 -23.36
CA LYS A 529 -24.24 -11.98 -22.91
C LYS A 529 -25.66 -11.46 -23.12
N TYR A 530 -25.88 -10.16 -22.91
CA TYR A 530 -27.23 -9.59 -22.81
C TYR A 530 -27.56 -8.58 -23.91
N ALA A 531 -26.57 -8.12 -24.67
CA ALA A 531 -26.73 -7.25 -25.82
C ALA A 531 -26.16 -7.93 -27.08
N LYS A 532 -25.98 -7.16 -28.14
CA LYS A 532 -25.45 -7.64 -29.42
C LYS A 532 -24.16 -6.88 -29.71
N VAL A 533 -23.02 -7.57 -29.66
CA VAL A 533 -21.70 -6.96 -29.82
C VAL A 533 -21.13 -7.31 -31.18
N LYS A 534 -21.04 -6.31 -32.07
CA LYS A 534 -20.40 -6.41 -33.37
C LYS A 534 -18.93 -6.09 -33.27
N VAL A 535 -18.08 -6.90 -33.90
CA VAL A 535 -16.62 -6.73 -33.92
C VAL A 535 -16.18 -5.92 -35.12
N ILE A 536 -15.46 -4.85 -34.90
CA ILE A 536 -14.79 -4.07 -35.95
C ILE A 536 -13.33 -4.51 -36.04
N ARG A 537 -12.94 -5.02 -37.22
CA ARG A 537 -11.59 -5.52 -37.49
C ARG A 537 -10.84 -4.63 -38.44
N ASP A 538 -9.51 -4.58 -38.29
CA ASP A 538 -8.62 -3.96 -39.23
C ASP A 538 -8.28 -4.89 -40.44
N GLU A 539 -7.37 -4.45 -41.30
CA GLU A 539 -6.97 -5.16 -42.52
C GLU A 539 -6.31 -6.53 -42.22
N ASP A 540 -5.71 -6.68 -41.02
CA ASP A 540 -5.09 -7.92 -40.56
C ASP A 540 -6.09 -8.87 -39.87
N GLY A 541 -7.36 -8.45 -39.77
CA GLY A 541 -8.43 -9.21 -39.11
C GLY A 541 -8.44 -9.10 -37.59
N ILE A 542 -7.64 -8.21 -37.02
CA ILE A 542 -7.55 -7.98 -35.57
C ILE A 542 -8.76 -7.13 -35.12
N ALA A 543 -9.44 -7.55 -34.07
CA ALA A 543 -10.49 -6.78 -33.43
C ALA A 543 -9.89 -5.51 -32.79
N VAL A 544 -10.26 -4.34 -33.29
CA VAL A 544 -9.75 -3.04 -32.87
C VAL A 544 -10.80 -2.14 -32.24
N ASP A 545 -12.09 -2.40 -32.51
CA ASP A 545 -13.21 -1.69 -31.88
C ASP A 545 -14.46 -2.59 -31.82
N PHE A 546 -15.48 -2.14 -31.10
CA PHE A 546 -16.74 -2.86 -30.92
C PHE A 546 -17.92 -1.89 -30.99
N GLU A 547 -19.01 -2.33 -31.62
CA GLU A 547 -20.32 -1.68 -31.62
C GLU A 547 -21.30 -2.53 -30.85
N THR A 548 -21.85 -1.99 -29.75
CA THR A 548 -22.77 -2.70 -28.89
C THR A 548 -24.19 -2.15 -29.05
N GLU A 549 -25.09 -3.00 -29.50
CA GLU A 549 -26.51 -2.68 -29.72
C GLU A 549 -27.36 -3.29 -28.61
N GLY A 550 -28.20 -2.46 -27.98
CA GLY A 550 -29.09 -2.84 -26.90
C GLY A 550 -28.51 -2.52 -25.52
N ASP A 551 -29.40 -2.60 -24.53
CA ASP A 551 -29.06 -2.39 -23.13
C ASP A 551 -28.57 -3.68 -22.47
N PHE A 552 -27.62 -3.55 -21.54
CA PHE A 552 -27.12 -4.66 -20.75
C PHE A 552 -26.90 -4.24 -19.29
N PRO A 553 -27.01 -5.19 -18.32
CA PRO A 553 -26.76 -4.88 -16.92
C PRO A 553 -25.28 -4.49 -16.72
N ARG A 554 -25.05 -3.39 -15.99
CA ARG A 554 -23.70 -2.91 -15.66
C ARG A 554 -23.41 -3.10 -14.18
N TYR A 555 -22.20 -3.49 -13.89
CA TYR A 555 -21.67 -3.58 -12.54
C TYR A 555 -21.73 -2.22 -11.83
N GLY A 556 -22.05 -2.22 -10.52
CA GLY A 556 -22.23 -1.01 -9.72
C GLY A 556 -23.67 -0.51 -9.61
N ASN A 557 -24.67 -1.32 -9.98
CA ASN A 557 -26.09 -0.98 -9.90
C ASN A 557 -26.90 -1.96 -9.04
N ASN A 558 -26.24 -2.83 -8.28
CA ASN A 558 -26.85 -3.90 -7.51
C ASN A 558 -27.72 -4.84 -8.38
N ASP A 559 -27.27 -5.12 -9.59
CA ASP A 559 -27.93 -6.04 -10.52
C ASP A 559 -27.23 -7.40 -10.48
N GLU A 560 -27.95 -8.43 -10.00
CA GLU A 560 -27.42 -9.79 -9.83
C GLU A 560 -26.82 -10.38 -11.11
N ARG A 561 -27.29 -9.96 -12.29
CA ARG A 561 -26.80 -10.47 -13.58
C ARG A 561 -25.36 -10.03 -13.86
N ALA A 562 -25.02 -8.76 -13.52
CA ALA A 562 -23.67 -8.25 -13.65
C ALA A 562 -22.79 -8.63 -12.45
N ASP A 563 -23.33 -8.52 -11.22
CA ASP A 563 -22.60 -8.82 -10.00
C ASP A 563 -22.15 -10.29 -9.93
N LYS A 564 -22.99 -11.23 -10.46
CA LYS A 564 -22.59 -12.64 -10.57
C LYS A 564 -21.40 -12.84 -11.52
N ILE A 565 -21.35 -12.12 -12.64
CA ILE A 565 -20.20 -12.18 -13.56
C ILE A 565 -18.93 -11.72 -12.83
N ALA A 566 -19.02 -10.67 -12.02
CA ALA A 566 -17.90 -10.16 -11.22
C ALA A 566 -17.38 -11.21 -10.23
N VAL A 567 -18.27 -11.85 -9.48
CA VAL A 567 -17.90 -12.90 -8.52
C VAL A 567 -17.30 -14.11 -9.23
N ASP A 568 -17.90 -14.56 -10.34
CA ASP A 568 -17.42 -15.70 -11.10
C ASP A 568 -16.02 -15.43 -11.71
N LEU A 569 -15.77 -14.23 -12.23
CA LEU A 569 -14.47 -13.81 -12.77
C LEU A 569 -13.38 -13.87 -11.71
N LEU A 570 -13.63 -13.29 -10.52
CA LEU A 570 -12.67 -13.31 -9.40
C LEU A 570 -12.35 -14.75 -8.99
N LYS A 571 -13.35 -15.57 -8.78
CA LYS A 571 -13.17 -16.97 -8.38
C LYS A 571 -12.40 -17.78 -9.43
N THR A 572 -12.73 -17.59 -10.70
CA THR A 572 -12.06 -18.29 -11.81
C THR A 572 -10.58 -17.94 -11.88
N PHE A 573 -10.23 -16.66 -11.86
CA PHE A 573 -8.83 -16.26 -11.97
C PHE A 573 -8.04 -16.69 -10.72
N MET A 574 -8.60 -16.54 -9.53
CA MET A 574 -7.95 -17.00 -8.29
C MET A 574 -7.69 -18.52 -8.29
N ALA A 575 -8.64 -19.32 -8.79
CA ALA A 575 -8.44 -20.76 -8.91
C ALA A 575 -7.25 -21.12 -9.81
N LYS A 576 -7.05 -20.39 -10.92
CA LYS A 576 -5.92 -20.58 -11.84
C LYS A 576 -4.59 -20.20 -11.17
N LEU A 577 -4.55 -19.12 -10.41
CA LEU A 577 -3.36 -18.70 -9.65
C LEU A 577 -2.96 -19.74 -8.59
N LYS A 578 -3.93 -20.30 -7.87
CA LYS A 578 -3.70 -21.36 -6.86
C LYS A 578 -3.11 -22.65 -7.45
N TYR A 579 -3.26 -22.87 -8.74
CA TYR A 579 -2.71 -24.05 -9.41
C TYR A 579 -1.22 -23.90 -9.77
N CYS A 580 -0.67 -22.70 -9.68
CA CYS A 580 0.71 -22.42 -10.02
C CYS A 580 1.66 -22.64 -8.82
N HIS A 581 2.87 -23.14 -9.10
CA HIS A 581 3.93 -23.22 -8.09
C HIS A 581 4.51 -21.83 -7.82
N THR A 582 4.52 -21.42 -6.57
CA THR A 582 5.03 -20.13 -6.12
C THR A 582 6.41 -20.24 -5.48
N TYR A 583 7.17 -19.17 -5.53
CA TYR A 583 8.49 -19.10 -4.93
C TYR A 583 8.41 -19.33 -3.40
N ARG A 584 9.27 -20.23 -2.87
CA ARG A 584 9.33 -20.62 -1.45
C ARG A 584 7.98 -21.17 -0.91
N ASP A 585 7.22 -21.82 -1.78
CA ASP A 585 5.91 -22.41 -1.44
C ASP A 585 4.95 -21.41 -0.77
N SER A 586 5.06 -20.12 -1.17
CA SER A 586 4.23 -19.05 -0.64
C SER A 586 2.76 -19.21 -1.07
N GLU A 587 1.83 -18.81 -0.21
CA GLU A 587 0.39 -18.93 -0.45
C GLU A 587 -0.09 -17.88 -1.46
N PRO A 588 -0.65 -18.28 -2.63
CA PRO A 588 -1.17 -17.31 -3.59
C PRO A 588 -2.37 -16.53 -3.04
N THR A 589 -2.29 -15.21 -3.17
CA THR A 589 -3.39 -14.27 -2.93
C THR A 589 -3.60 -13.40 -4.16
N THR A 590 -4.74 -12.72 -4.27
CA THR A 590 -4.97 -11.72 -5.32
C THR A 590 -5.67 -10.50 -4.79
N SER A 591 -5.50 -9.38 -5.49
CA SER A 591 -6.18 -8.12 -5.22
C SER A 591 -6.93 -7.61 -6.44
N ILE A 592 -7.97 -6.83 -6.19
CA ILE A 592 -8.61 -5.98 -7.19
C ILE A 592 -8.23 -4.54 -6.85
N LEU A 593 -7.08 -4.12 -7.35
CA LEU A 593 -6.46 -2.84 -6.99
C LEU A 593 -5.56 -2.36 -8.14
N THR A 594 -5.70 -1.12 -8.59
CA THR A 594 -4.89 -0.56 -9.68
C THR A 594 -4.02 0.63 -9.28
N ILE A 595 -4.28 1.25 -8.13
CA ILE A 595 -3.64 2.50 -7.75
C ILE A 595 -3.95 3.56 -8.84
N THR A 596 -3.07 4.50 -9.15
CA THR A 596 -3.17 5.42 -10.31
C THR A 596 -2.71 4.79 -11.63
N SER A 597 -2.25 3.55 -11.59
CA SER A 597 -1.78 2.82 -12.78
C SER A 597 -2.92 2.48 -13.77
N ASN A 598 -4.18 2.65 -13.36
CA ASN A 598 -5.35 2.49 -14.23
C ASN A 598 -5.25 3.34 -15.51
N VAL A 599 -4.63 4.51 -15.45
CA VAL A 599 -4.36 5.37 -16.63
C VAL A 599 -3.33 4.69 -17.56
N VAL A 600 -2.24 4.17 -17.01
CA VAL A 600 -1.18 3.48 -17.79
C VAL A 600 -1.72 2.20 -18.43
N TYR A 601 -2.50 1.41 -17.68
CA TYR A 601 -3.15 0.21 -18.21
C TYR A 601 -4.14 0.56 -19.34
N GLY A 602 -4.92 1.62 -19.14
CA GLY A 602 -5.87 2.10 -20.14
C GLY A 602 -5.21 2.53 -21.45
N LYS A 603 -4.10 3.27 -21.36
CA LYS A 603 -3.31 3.67 -22.56
C LYS A 603 -2.81 2.46 -23.35
N ALA A 604 -2.48 1.36 -22.69
CA ALA A 604 -2.01 0.15 -23.30
C ALA A 604 -3.11 -0.77 -23.84
N THR A 605 -4.38 -0.52 -23.49
CA THR A 605 -5.52 -1.40 -23.80
C THR A 605 -6.37 -0.82 -24.94
N GLY A 606 -6.75 -1.67 -25.89
CA GLY A 606 -7.65 -1.35 -26.99
C GLY A 606 -9.08 -1.09 -26.55
N SER A 607 -9.98 -0.82 -27.51
CA SER A 607 -11.43 -0.72 -27.24
C SER A 607 -11.98 -2.03 -26.67
N LEU A 608 -13.05 -1.94 -25.89
CA LEU A 608 -13.69 -3.07 -25.22
C LEU A 608 -15.17 -3.16 -25.54
N PRO A 609 -15.77 -4.36 -25.45
CA PRO A 609 -17.20 -4.59 -25.74
C PRO A 609 -18.18 -3.79 -24.88
N ASP A 610 -17.76 -3.32 -23.68
CA ASP A 610 -18.57 -2.48 -22.79
C ASP A 610 -18.76 -1.04 -23.30
N GLY A 611 -18.08 -0.67 -24.39
CA GLY A 611 -18.12 0.65 -25.01
C GLY A 611 -16.90 1.54 -24.71
N ARG A 612 -15.97 1.10 -23.83
CA ARG A 612 -14.73 1.82 -23.55
C ARG A 612 -13.87 1.91 -24.82
N LYS A 613 -13.31 3.07 -25.11
CA LYS A 613 -12.46 3.29 -26.29
C LYS A 613 -10.98 3.10 -25.98
N ALA A 614 -10.22 2.73 -27.01
CA ALA A 614 -8.78 2.52 -26.94
C ALA A 614 -8.06 3.72 -26.33
N GLY A 615 -7.23 3.48 -25.32
CA GLY A 615 -6.43 4.50 -24.66
C GLY A 615 -7.11 5.23 -23.50
N GLU A 616 -8.42 5.12 -23.33
CA GLU A 616 -9.09 5.65 -22.14
C GLU A 616 -8.62 4.95 -20.86
N PRO A 617 -8.61 5.62 -19.69
CA PRO A 617 -8.29 4.97 -18.41
C PRO A 617 -9.20 3.77 -18.14
N LEU A 618 -8.66 2.74 -17.47
CA LEU A 618 -9.48 1.69 -16.87
C LEU A 618 -10.06 2.19 -15.54
N SER A 619 -11.16 1.60 -15.09
CA SER A 619 -11.69 1.89 -13.76
C SER A 619 -10.70 1.45 -12.66
N PRO A 620 -10.50 2.25 -11.59
CA PRO A 620 -9.55 1.92 -10.54
C PRO A 620 -10.11 0.82 -9.62
N GLY A 621 -9.29 -0.19 -9.33
CA GLY A 621 -9.65 -1.25 -8.39
C GLY A 621 -10.96 -1.96 -8.75
N ALA A 622 -11.82 -2.12 -7.75
CA ALA A 622 -13.14 -2.73 -7.88
C ALA A 622 -14.26 -1.71 -8.16
N ASN A 623 -13.90 -0.44 -8.39
CA ASN A 623 -14.87 0.57 -8.74
C ASN A 623 -15.60 0.21 -10.04
N PRO A 624 -16.91 0.46 -10.13
CA PRO A 624 -17.65 0.35 -11.39
C PRO A 624 -17.05 1.23 -12.50
N CYS A 625 -17.36 0.91 -13.74
CA CYS A 625 -16.93 1.71 -14.88
C CYS A 625 -17.50 3.12 -14.84
N TYR A 626 -16.74 4.11 -15.33
CA TYR A 626 -17.17 5.51 -15.34
C TYR A 626 -18.51 5.67 -16.05
N GLY A 627 -19.45 6.33 -15.37
CA GLY A 627 -20.79 6.51 -15.86
C GLY A 627 -21.69 5.26 -15.87
N ALA A 628 -21.23 4.13 -15.37
CA ALA A 628 -22.05 2.92 -15.21
C ALA A 628 -23.05 3.01 -14.05
N GLU A 629 -22.66 3.71 -12.98
CA GLU A 629 -23.44 3.84 -11.74
C GLU A 629 -24.65 4.76 -11.92
N LYS A 630 -25.82 4.18 -12.09
CA LYS A 630 -27.10 4.91 -12.33
C LYS A 630 -28.00 4.95 -11.11
N ASN A 631 -27.83 4.00 -10.17
CA ASN A 631 -28.75 3.78 -9.07
C ASN A 631 -28.29 4.41 -7.74
N GLY A 632 -27.24 5.25 -7.75
CA GLY A 632 -26.74 5.98 -6.59
C GLY A 632 -25.68 5.20 -5.79
N LEU A 633 -25.17 5.85 -4.72
CA LEU A 633 -24.07 5.37 -3.90
C LEU A 633 -24.33 3.98 -3.30
N LEU A 634 -25.48 3.77 -2.69
CA LEU A 634 -25.78 2.51 -2.00
C LEU A 634 -25.83 1.33 -2.97
N ALA A 635 -26.32 1.51 -4.20
CA ALA A 635 -26.33 0.46 -5.21
C ALA A 635 -24.91 0.10 -5.66
N SER A 636 -24.04 1.11 -5.83
CA SER A 636 -22.63 0.91 -6.14
C SER A 636 -21.91 0.12 -5.04
N LEU A 637 -22.05 0.54 -3.79
CA LEU A 637 -21.50 -0.14 -2.62
C LEU A 637 -21.98 -1.58 -2.50
N ASN A 638 -23.29 -1.84 -2.71
CA ASN A 638 -23.86 -3.18 -2.64
C ASN A 638 -23.27 -4.12 -3.71
N SER A 639 -23.02 -3.64 -4.93
CA SER A 639 -22.35 -4.46 -5.97
C SER A 639 -20.93 -4.85 -5.54
N VAL A 640 -20.14 -3.90 -5.00
CA VAL A 640 -18.78 -4.18 -4.54
C VAL A 640 -18.77 -5.10 -3.33
N ALA A 641 -19.72 -4.95 -2.39
CA ALA A 641 -19.82 -5.77 -1.18
C ALA A 641 -20.07 -7.26 -1.47
N LYS A 642 -20.62 -7.62 -2.66
CA LYS A 642 -20.81 -9.01 -3.08
C LYS A 642 -19.51 -9.73 -3.47
N LEU A 643 -18.42 -9.02 -3.70
CA LEU A 643 -17.11 -9.61 -4.00
C LEU A 643 -16.56 -10.32 -2.76
N PRO A 644 -16.37 -11.65 -2.80
CA PRO A 644 -15.96 -12.40 -1.61
C PRO A 644 -14.50 -12.19 -1.29
N TYR A 645 -14.22 -11.61 -0.11
CA TYR A 645 -12.87 -11.32 0.37
C TYR A 645 -11.97 -12.57 0.40
N GLU A 646 -12.51 -13.73 0.72
CA GLU A 646 -11.79 -15.01 0.77
C GLU A 646 -11.09 -15.41 -0.54
N TYR A 647 -11.53 -14.84 -1.67
CA TYR A 647 -10.90 -15.02 -2.99
C TYR A 647 -9.99 -13.86 -3.38
N ALA A 648 -9.93 -12.80 -2.57
CA ALA A 648 -9.12 -11.62 -2.83
C ALA A 648 -8.41 -11.14 -1.55
N LEU A 649 -7.70 -12.04 -0.88
CA LEU A 649 -7.03 -11.77 0.41
C LEU A 649 -5.93 -10.69 0.33
N ASP A 650 -5.50 -10.31 -0.87
CA ASP A 650 -4.62 -9.17 -1.11
C ASP A 650 -5.39 -7.85 -1.30
N GLY A 651 -6.70 -7.88 -1.13
CA GLY A 651 -7.59 -6.75 -0.97
C GLY A 651 -8.47 -6.38 -2.18
N ILE A 652 -9.59 -5.71 -1.86
CA ILE A 652 -10.58 -5.23 -2.83
C ILE A 652 -10.73 -3.74 -2.65
N SER A 653 -10.06 -2.94 -3.48
CA SER A 653 -10.06 -1.47 -3.34
C SER A 653 -11.33 -0.86 -3.91
N ASN A 654 -12.02 -0.08 -3.10
CA ASN A 654 -13.18 0.73 -3.48
C ASN A 654 -12.97 2.19 -3.05
N THR A 655 -13.16 3.14 -3.96
CA THR A 655 -13.02 4.57 -3.70
C THR A 655 -14.28 5.30 -4.13
N GLN A 656 -14.93 5.97 -3.20
CA GLN A 656 -16.16 6.73 -3.46
C GLN A 656 -15.92 8.22 -3.29
N THR A 657 -16.40 9.02 -4.24
CA THR A 657 -16.46 10.48 -4.13
C THR A 657 -17.91 10.86 -3.93
N ILE A 658 -18.20 11.57 -2.86
CA ILE A 658 -19.55 11.92 -2.43
C ILE A 658 -19.66 13.44 -2.35
N ASN A 659 -20.64 14.00 -3.03
CA ASN A 659 -20.96 15.42 -2.88
C ASN A 659 -21.40 15.67 -1.43
N PRO A 660 -20.85 16.67 -0.73
CA PRO A 660 -21.25 16.97 0.66
C PRO A 660 -22.75 17.10 0.86
N GLY A 661 -23.47 17.66 -0.12
CA GLY A 661 -24.94 17.80 -0.08
C GLY A 661 -25.69 16.45 -0.11
N ALA A 662 -25.07 15.39 -0.66
CA ALA A 662 -25.66 14.06 -0.64
C ALA A 662 -25.58 13.39 0.73
N LEU A 663 -24.56 13.75 1.54
CA LEU A 663 -24.41 13.24 2.91
C LEU A 663 -25.26 14.03 3.91
N GLY A 664 -25.48 15.35 3.71
CA GLY A 664 -26.25 16.14 4.66
C GLY A 664 -26.08 17.64 4.50
N HIS A 665 -26.89 18.40 5.23
CA HIS A 665 -26.92 19.86 5.14
C HIS A 665 -25.90 20.55 6.06
N ASN A 666 -25.44 19.85 7.08
CA ASN A 666 -24.44 20.32 8.05
C ASN A 666 -23.45 19.20 8.37
N ASP A 667 -22.39 19.51 9.09
CA ASP A 667 -21.30 18.55 9.34
C ASP A 667 -21.73 17.39 10.23
N ASP A 668 -22.59 17.61 11.22
CA ASP A 668 -23.11 16.54 12.09
C ASP A 668 -23.92 15.53 11.28
N GLU A 669 -24.82 16.00 10.41
CA GLU A 669 -25.59 15.13 9.52
C GLU A 669 -24.67 14.34 8.57
N ARG A 670 -23.64 14.98 8.03
CA ARG A 670 -22.66 14.32 7.13
C ARG A 670 -21.90 13.22 7.86
N VAL A 671 -21.47 13.48 9.08
CA VAL A 671 -20.77 12.51 9.94
C VAL A 671 -21.69 11.33 10.25
N ASP A 672 -22.90 11.58 10.75
CA ASP A 672 -23.84 10.52 11.12
C ASP A 672 -24.24 9.66 9.89
N ASN A 673 -24.50 10.29 8.76
CA ASN A 673 -24.85 9.57 7.54
C ASN A 673 -23.67 8.79 6.96
N LEU A 674 -22.44 9.30 7.05
CA LEU A 674 -21.25 8.55 6.63
C LEU A 674 -21.02 7.32 7.52
N VAL A 675 -21.20 7.42 8.84
CA VAL A 675 -21.15 6.27 9.76
C VAL A 675 -22.20 5.23 9.38
N ASN A 676 -23.45 5.64 9.13
CA ASN A 676 -24.52 4.73 8.72
C ASN A 676 -24.23 4.01 7.39
N VAL A 677 -23.66 4.72 6.43
CA VAL A 677 -23.21 4.13 5.15
C VAL A 677 -22.11 3.10 5.36
N MET A 678 -21.11 3.43 6.18
CA MET A 678 -20.01 2.51 6.48
C MET A 678 -20.49 1.28 7.26
N ASP A 679 -21.31 1.44 8.28
CA ASP A 679 -21.90 0.31 9.02
C ASP A 679 -22.66 -0.62 8.04
N GLY A 680 -23.54 -0.07 7.21
CA GLY A 680 -24.33 -0.87 6.26
C GLY A 680 -23.48 -1.53 5.16
N TYR A 681 -22.39 -0.90 4.73
CA TYR A 681 -21.49 -1.45 3.72
C TYR A 681 -20.61 -2.58 4.28
N PHE A 682 -20.00 -2.37 5.44
CA PHE A 682 -19.10 -3.35 6.04
C PHE A 682 -19.85 -4.55 6.65
N ASP A 683 -21.05 -4.34 7.21
CA ASP A 683 -21.89 -5.44 7.70
C ASP A 683 -22.33 -6.43 6.60
N GLN A 684 -22.31 -6.02 5.32
CA GLN A 684 -22.52 -6.90 4.18
C GLN A 684 -21.29 -7.74 3.81
N GLY A 685 -20.15 -7.56 4.50
CA GLY A 685 -18.91 -8.28 4.23
C GLY A 685 -17.99 -7.61 3.20
N ALA A 686 -18.23 -6.34 2.87
CA ALA A 686 -17.32 -5.54 2.05
C ALA A 686 -15.95 -5.42 2.73
N HIS A 687 -14.89 -5.28 1.93
CA HIS A 687 -13.53 -5.29 2.46
C HIS A 687 -13.00 -3.89 2.79
N HIS A 688 -13.06 -2.93 1.85
CA HIS A 688 -12.31 -1.68 1.95
C HIS A 688 -13.11 -0.50 1.40
N LEU A 689 -12.91 0.68 2.00
CA LEU A 689 -13.50 1.93 1.53
C LEU A 689 -12.53 3.11 1.66
N ASN A 690 -12.30 3.79 0.56
CA ASN A 690 -11.80 5.17 0.50
C ASN A 690 -12.98 6.13 0.34
N VAL A 691 -13.00 7.21 1.10
CA VAL A 691 -14.05 8.24 1.01
C VAL A 691 -13.43 9.59 0.70
N ASN A 692 -13.95 10.22 -0.34
CA ASN A 692 -13.73 11.63 -0.65
C ASN A 692 -15.05 12.40 -0.45
N VAL A 693 -15.00 13.51 0.27
CA VAL A 693 -16.18 14.35 0.50
C VAL A 693 -15.93 15.76 -0.04
N PHE A 694 -16.17 15.92 -1.33
CA PHE A 694 -16.09 17.20 -2.05
C PHE A 694 -16.83 17.11 -3.39
N GLY A 695 -17.18 18.28 -3.99
CA GLY A 695 -17.75 18.34 -5.32
C GLY A 695 -16.68 18.36 -6.43
N THR A 696 -17.07 18.03 -7.64
CA THR A 696 -16.21 18.03 -8.84
C THR A 696 -15.64 19.42 -9.15
N GLU A 697 -16.37 20.48 -8.81
CA GLU A 697 -15.96 21.89 -9.03
C GLU A 697 -14.66 22.21 -8.30
N LYS A 698 -14.48 21.67 -7.08
CA LYS A 698 -13.25 21.85 -6.29
C LYS A 698 -12.03 21.23 -6.98
N LEU A 699 -12.21 20.06 -7.58
CA LEU A 699 -11.15 19.40 -8.36
C LEU A 699 -10.76 20.19 -9.59
N ILE A 700 -11.76 20.73 -10.32
CA ILE A 700 -11.53 21.57 -11.50
C ILE A 700 -10.79 22.84 -11.11
N ASP A 701 -11.23 23.55 -10.07
CA ASP A 701 -10.56 24.75 -9.59
C ASP A 701 -9.12 24.48 -9.13
N ALA A 702 -8.89 23.39 -8.38
CA ALA A 702 -7.55 22.97 -7.95
C ALA A 702 -6.63 22.60 -9.13
N MET A 703 -7.18 22.02 -10.20
CA MET A 703 -6.45 21.68 -11.42
C MET A 703 -6.08 22.93 -12.25
N GLU A 704 -6.93 23.96 -12.26
CA GLU A 704 -6.73 25.19 -13.03
C GLU A 704 -5.92 26.24 -12.24
N HIS A 705 -5.97 26.18 -10.90
CA HIS A 705 -5.34 27.14 -9.99
C HIS A 705 -4.50 26.44 -8.90
N PRO A 706 -3.51 25.58 -9.26
CA PRO A 706 -2.71 24.83 -8.30
C PRO A 706 -1.84 25.72 -7.40
N GLU A 707 -1.67 27.00 -7.75
CA GLU A 707 -0.89 28.00 -6.99
C GLU A 707 -1.62 28.50 -5.73
N LYS A 708 -2.94 28.29 -5.61
CA LYS A 708 -3.70 28.71 -4.43
C LYS A 708 -3.22 27.95 -3.19
N GLU A 709 -2.99 28.66 -2.10
CA GLU A 709 -2.48 28.10 -0.85
C GLU A 709 -3.39 27.00 -0.27
N GLU A 710 -4.71 27.14 -0.43
CA GLU A 710 -5.70 26.15 0.00
C GLU A 710 -5.55 24.78 -0.68
N TYR A 711 -4.91 24.71 -1.86
CA TYR A 711 -4.66 23.48 -2.59
C TYR A 711 -3.28 22.86 -2.30
N ALA A 712 -2.38 23.57 -1.60
CA ALA A 712 -1.03 23.10 -1.32
C ALA A 712 -0.98 21.73 -0.63
N ASN A 713 -1.97 21.45 0.22
CA ASN A 713 -2.13 20.18 0.93
C ASN A 713 -3.48 19.48 0.64
N PHE A 714 -4.18 19.91 -0.41
CA PHE A 714 -5.45 19.30 -0.80
C PHE A 714 -5.22 17.84 -1.16
N THR A 715 -5.61 16.98 -0.21
CA THR A 715 -5.42 15.53 -0.28
C THR A 715 -6.69 14.86 -0.75
N ILE A 716 -6.54 13.90 -1.67
CA ILE A 716 -7.62 13.06 -2.17
C ILE A 716 -7.27 11.58 -2.06
N ARG A 717 -8.27 10.74 -1.87
CA ARG A 717 -8.16 9.29 -1.98
C ARG A 717 -8.30 8.89 -3.46
N VAL A 718 -7.40 8.04 -3.95
CA VAL A 718 -7.40 7.66 -5.39
C VAL A 718 -7.70 6.19 -5.64
N SER A 719 -6.99 5.26 -5.04
CA SER A 719 -7.25 3.81 -5.06
C SER A 719 -6.30 3.13 -4.09
N GLY A 720 -6.75 2.90 -2.85
CA GLY A 720 -5.95 2.31 -1.79
C GLY A 720 -4.89 3.22 -1.17
N TYR A 721 -4.79 4.49 -1.58
CA TYR A 721 -3.92 5.50 -0.97
C TYR A 721 -4.41 6.92 -1.27
N ALA A 722 -3.80 7.89 -0.60
CA ALA A 722 -4.05 9.30 -0.85
C ALA A 722 -2.89 9.97 -1.60
N VAL A 723 -3.19 11.07 -2.25
CA VAL A 723 -2.22 11.94 -2.92
C VAL A 723 -2.58 13.40 -2.71
N LYS A 724 -1.63 14.30 -2.83
CA LYS A 724 -1.94 15.71 -3.04
C LYS A 724 -2.42 15.86 -4.48
N PHE A 725 -3.62 16.37 -4.69
CA PHE A 725 -4.22 16.43 -6.02
C PHE A 725 -3.38 17.20 -7.03
N ILE A 726 -2.72 18.28 -6.59
CA ILE A 726 -1.86 19.11 -7.44
C ILE A 726 -0.54 18.44 -7.85
N ASP A 727 -0.15 17.33 -7.18
CA ASP A 727 1.06 16.56 -7.52
C ASP A 727 0.78 15.46 -8.57
N LEU A 728 -0.47 15.26 -8.96
CA LEU A 728 -0.87 14.37 -10.05
C LEU A 728 -0.54 14.97 -11.42
N THR A 729 -0.25 14.13 -12.40
CA THR A 729 -0.18 14.58 -13.80
C THR A 729 -1.56 15.06 -14.28
N ARG A 730 -1.58 15.94 -15.29
CA ARG A 730 -2.85 16.45 -15.86
C ARG A 730 -3.80 15.32 -16.27
N GLU A 731 -3.27 14.25 -16.86
CA GLU A 731 -4.08 13.10 -17.27
C GLU A 731 -4.73 12.38 -16.09
N GLN A 732 -3.99 12.24 -14.99
CA GLN A 732 -4.52 11.62 -13.78
C GLN A 732 -5.50 12.52 -13.04
N GLN A 733 -5.30 13.85 -13.07
CA GLN A 733 -6.29 14.80 -12.58
C GLN A 733 -7.60 14.67 -13.35
N LEU A 734 -7.52 14.60 -14.68
CA LEU A 734 -8.68 14.40 -15.54
C LEU A 734 -9.37 13.04 -15.30
N ASP A 735 -8.59 11.97 -15.05
CA ASP A 735 -9.14 10.66 -14.65
C ASP A 735 -9.93 10.76 -13.35
N VAL A 736 -9.38 11.44 -12.33
CA VAL A 736 -10.07 11.64 -11.04
C VAL A 736 -11.35 12.46 -11.20
N ILE A 737 -11.30 13.51 -12.01
CA ILE A 737 -12.46 14.37 -12.28
C ILE A 737 -13.56 13.60 -13.03
N ALA A 738 -13.19 12.66 -13.90
CA ALA A 738 -14.13 11.84 -14.67
C ALA A 738 -14.80 10.73 -13.86
N ARG A 739 -14.31 10.44 -12.64
CA ARG A 739 -14.91 9.42 -11.75
C ARG A 739 -16.31 9.87 -11.29
N THR A 740 -17.13 8.88 -10.96
CA THR A 740 -18.47 9.16 -10.44
C THR A 740 -18.39 9.98 -9.15
N CYS A 741 -19.06 11.12 -9.12
CA CYS A 741 -19.34 11.88 -7.90
C CYS A 741 -20.81 11.68 -7.56
N HIS A 742 -21.10 11.07 -6.41
CA HIS A 742 -22.45 10.74 -6.03
C HIS A 742 -23.18 11.98 -5.52
N GLU A 743 -24.23 12.37 -6.23
CA GLU A 743 -25.13 13.49 -5.88
C GLU A 743 -26.32 13.05 -4.99
N ARG A 744 -26.46 11.73 -4.77
CA ARG A 744 -27.49 11.12 -3.92
C ARG A 744 -26.99 9.79 -3.35
N MET A 745 -27.59 9.42 -2.24
CA MET A 745 -27.36 8.16 -1.56
C MET A 745 -27.85 6.95 -2.36
#